data_6312e3cf5395d0cda1ad5f52d2c4fdaa
#
_entry.id   6312e3cf5395d0cda1ad5f52d2c4fdaa
#
_cell.length_a   1.000
_cell.length_b   1.000
_cell.length_c   1.000
_cell.angle_alpha   90.00
_cell.angle_beta   90.00
_cell.angle_gamma   90.00
#
_symmetry.space_group_name_H-M   'P 1'
#
loop_
_entity.id
_entity.type
_entity.pdbx_description
1 polymer ?
#
loop_
_entity_poly.entity_id
_entity_poly.type
_entity_poly.pdbx_seq_one_letter_code
_entity_poly.pdbx_strand_id
1 'polypeptide(L)'
;MKKILKIVLAAVVVLLLLLVSIPYFFKDEIEALIKKEGNKMLNAEFDFGGLDISLIRNFPKASVTIEEFYLKGIGEFENDTLVAADEVTAAVNVMSLFGDEGFDISKVLLDGVSLNAIVLPDGTVNWDVMKPTDEIEEEESDTTSSPFRIKLQELTVSDLNLVYDDRQSNMYASIEDMDVECAGDFGSARTLLELEAAIEALTFRMDGVAFLNKAKIAAEMNVDADLENNKFTLEENTLQLNAIKAAVDGWVAMTDEGMDMDLRLNSNEIGFKEILSLVPAMYTDDFDGLKTDGDVTVAAFAKGSLVGDSIVPEFGVDMDVKNAMFQYPSLPAGVNKINVTANVSNPGGSVDQTVVKVAPLSFVMAGNPFSVSATVATPVSDMQFDVTAKGKLDLGKIKDVYPLEDMQLNGLLDADMSVKGRMSSIEKEAYEKIAASGNLRLNGMSLEMKDMPNIDIKNSVFTFTPRYLQLSETTVDIGGNDITLDSKFENYIGYALKGTTLKGDLNAKSNRFDLNDFMTSEEGAVTETEGDVADTADTAAENADAVAAEAAAIRVPENIDFTMNADFKELLFGKMAFKDINGRLLVKNGKVDMKNLSLNTMGGNIVVNGYYNSPAEVQPEFNASLKLTDIVFAQAYKELDMVKKLAPIFNGLTGKFSGSMLIDTKLDETMSPVLATMNGSGSLTTRDVSLDGVTVIQKVADVLQKPSLKNTKVKDLNLDFTINEGRVTTKPFSVKLGDYKMDISGTTGLDQTIDYRGKIAIPESLGKLAKAGTADLIIGGTFTSPKVSVDLESLAKSAAKEAAKDAVGKLLGVDVENIAKGDSTMTKEEKKKETAKEIFNAAKGLFKKK
;
A
#
# COMPACT_ATOMS: atom_id res chain seq x y z
N MET A 1 -19.92 18.92 -91.67
CA MET A 1 -19.71 19.22 -90.25
C MET A 1 -20.51 18.31 -89.23
N LYS A 2 -21.87 18.25 -89.34
CA LYS A 2 -22.68 17.46 -88.39
C LYS A 2 -22.33 15.93 -88.28
N LYS A 3 -21.90 15.31 -89.42
CA LYS A 3 -21.50 13.88 -89.43
C LYS A 3 -20.13 13.62 -88.78
N ILE A 4 -19.15 14.53 -89.01
CA ILE A 4 -17.82 14.45 -88.44
C ILE A 4 -17.93 14.74 -86.95
N LEU A 5 -18.75 15.64 -86.49
CA LEU A 5 -19.00 15.95 -85.11
C LEU A 5 -19.61 14.73 -84.35
N LYS A 6 -20.54 14.01 -85.02
CA LYS A 6 -21.09 12.72 -84.46
C LYS A 6 -20.09 11.61 -84.37
N ILE A 7 -19.15 11.50 -85.31
CA ILE A 7 -18.10 10.49 -85.32
C ILE A 7 -17.09 10.84 -84.28
N VAL A 8 -16.68 12.11 -84.10
CA VAL A 8 -15.77 12.53 -83.03
C VAL A 8 -16.44 12.33 -81.68
N LEU A 9 -17.71 12.68 -81.49
CA LEU A 9 -18.43 12.43 -80.27
C LEU A 9 -18.54 10.94 -79.96
N ALA A 10 -18.83 10.10 -80.96
CA ALA A 10 -18.88 8.66 -80.80
C ALA A 10 -17.48 8.07 -80.43
N ALA A 11 -16.42 8.57 -81.10
CA ALA A 11 -15.06 8.16 -80.81
C ALA A 11 -14.62 8.58 -79.34
N VAL A 12 -15.04 9.81 -78.93
CA VAL A 12 -14.82 10.28 -77.58
C VAL A 12 -15.59 9.44 -76.55
N VAL A 13 -16.83 9.08 -76.81
CA VAL A 13 -17.63 8.21 -75.95
C VAL A 13 -17.02 6.79 -75.86
N VAL A 14 -16.56 6.24 -76.98
CA VAL A 14 -15.90 4.95 -77.00
C VAL A 14 -14.57 4.98 -76.24
N LEU A 15 -13.78 6.07 -76.41
CA LEU A 15 -12.56 6.29 -75.64
C LEU A 15 -12.81 6.40 -74.12
N LEU A 16 -13.84 7.13 -73.75
CA LEU A 16 -14.26 7.24 -72.34
C LEU A 16 -14.76 5.90 -71.82
N LEU A 17 -15.51 5.13 -72.58
CA LEU A 17 -15.93 3.76 -72.20
C LEU A 17 -14.74 2.81 -72.04
N LEU A 18 -13.75 2.91 -72.93
CA LEU A 18 -12.52 2.13 -72.82
C LEU A 18 -11.73 2.51 -71.58
N LEU A 19 -11.52 3.81 -71.30
CA LEU A 19 -10.86 4.32 -70.14
C LEU A 19 -11.55 3.89 -68.84
N VAL A 20 -12.87 3.87 -68.78
CA VAL A 20 -13.65 3.39 -67.64
C VAL A 20 -13.54 1.86 -67.46
N SER A 21 -13.34 1.11 -68.56
CA SER A 21 -13.26 -0.35 -68.50
C SER A 21 -11.87 -0.89 -68.10
N ILE A 22 -10.79 -0.15 -68.39
CA ILE A 22 -9.41 -0.59 -68.04
C ILE A 22 -9.26 -0.93 -66.60
N PRO A 23 -9.63 -0.06 -65.63
CA PRO A 23 -9.54 -0.39 -64.20
C PRO A 23 -10.32 -1.65 -63.84
N TYR A 24 -11.47 -1.87 -64.44
CA TYR A 24 -12.32 -3.02 -64.15
C TYR A 24 -11.70 -4.34 -64.58
N PHE A 25 -10.86 -4.36 -65.61
CA PHE A 25 -10.25 -5.61 -66.14
C PHE A 25 -8.91 -5.96 -65.49
N PHE A 26 -8.20 -4.98 -64.88
CA PHE A 26 -6.86 -5.20 -64.31
C PHE A 26 -6.81 -4.97 -62.78
N LYS A 27 -7.96 -4.79 -62.15
CA LYS A 27 -8.06 -4.53 -60.69
C LYS A 27 -7.35 -5.59 -59.87
N ASP A 28 -7.68 -6.85 -60.11
CA ASP A 28 -7.17 -7.97 -59.29
C ASP A 28 -5.65 -8.15 -59.43
N GLU A 29 -5.09 -7.91 -60.63
CA GLU A 29 -3.66 -7.97 -60.88
C GLU A 29 -2.91 -6.83 -60.17
N ILE A 30 -3.46 -5.64 -60.19
CA ILE A 30 -2.87 -4.47 -59.49
C ILE A 30 -2.93 -4.65 -57.97
N GLU A 31 -4.04 -5.13 -57.45
CA GLU A 31 -4.22 -5.43 -56.03
C GLU A 31 -3.19 -6.47 -55.54
N ALA A 32 -3.05 -7.58 -56.26
CA ALA A 32 -2.08 -8.62 -55.94
C ALA A 32 -0.63 -8.15 -56.00
N LEU A 33 -0.31 -7.23 -56.93
CA LEU A 33 1.01 -6.63 -57.07
C LEU A 33 1.31 -5.73 -55.87
N ILE A 34 0.38 -4.83 -55.46
CA ILE A 34 0.55 -3.93 -54.34
C ILE A 34 0.75 -4.74 -53.03
N LYS A 35 -0.07 -5.74 -52.77
CA LYS A 35 0.05 -6.61 -51.59
C LYS A 35 1.38 -7.33 -51.57
N LYS A 36 1.82 -7.86 -52.71
CA LYS A 36 3.10 -8.59 -52.81
C LYS A 36 4.30 -7.69 -52.57
N GLU A 37 4.38 -6.51 -53.24
CA GLU A 37 5.51 -5.63 -53.10
C GLU A 37 5.53 -4.96 -51.72
N GLY A 38 4.37 -4.59 -51.12
CA GLY A 38 4.26 -4.12 -49.78
C GLY A 38 4.83 -5.10 -48.75
N ASN A 39 4.36 -6.35 -48.76
CA ASN A 39 4.86 -7.39 -47.83
C ASN A 39 6.33 -7.79 -48.08
N LYS A 40 6.89 -7.52 -49.26
CA LYS A 40 8.30 -7.76 -49.56
C LYS A 40 9.21 -6.76 -48.82
N MET A 41 8.78 -5.50 -48.72
CA MET A 41 9.56 -4.40 -48.14
C MET A 41 9.38 -4.32 -46.61
N LEU A 42 8.28 -4.85 -46.04
CA LEU A 42 7.90 -4.68 -44.66
C LEU A 42 8.17 -5.93 -43.82
N ASN A 43 8.59 -5.71 -42.60
CA ASN A 43 8.67 -6.68 -41.55
C ASN A 43 7.39 -6.64 -40.70
N ALA A 44 6.25 -6.69 -41.37
CA ALA A 44 4.89 -6.59 -40.86
C ALA A 44 3.91 -7.24 -41.84
N GLU A 45 2.72 -7.57 -41.38
CA GLU A 45 1.64 -8.05 -42.22
C GLU A 45 0.88 -6.87 -42.80
N PHE A 46 1.02 -6.68 -44.13
CA PHE A 46 0.33 -5.63 -44.88
C PHE A 46 -0.76 -6.26 -45.76
N ASP A 47 -1.99 -5.79 -45.58
CA ASP A 47 -3.12 -6.20 -46.41
C ASP A 47 -4.20 -5.10 -46.52
N PHE A 48 -5.17 -5.27 -47.38
CA PHE A 48 -6.35 -4.39 -47.51
C PHE A 48 -7.52 -5.16 -48.12
N GLY A 49 -8.75 -4.73 -47.83
CA GLY A 49 -9.98 -5.43 -48.26
C GLY A 49 -10.37 -5.22 -49.70
N GLY A 50 -10.04 -4.07 -50.30
CA GLY A 50 -10.41 -3.77 -51.66
C GLY A 50 -9.60 -2.62 -52.27
N LEU A 51 -9.60 -2.60 -53.64
CA LEU A 51 -9.06 -1.51 -54.43
C LEU A 51 -10.14 -1.01 -55.37
N ASP A 52 -10.49 0.30 -55.36
CA ASP A 52 -11.38 0.92 -56.31
C ASP A 52 -10.64 1.98 -57.14
N ILE A 53 -10.84 1.99 -58.42
CA ILE A 53 -10.26 2.95 -59.36
C ILE A 53 -11.39 3.62 -60.13
N SER A 54 -11.66 4.88 -59.83
CA SER A 54 -12.74 5.66 -60.46
C SER A 54 -12.21 6.83 -61.29
N LEU A 55 -12.62 6.88 -62.55
CA LEU A 55 -12.31 8.00 -63.42
C LEU A 55 -13.41 9.07 -63.43
N ILE A 56 -14.48 8.87 -62.65
CA ILE A 56 -15.65 9.76 -62.66
C ILE A 56 -15.71 10.59 -61.39
N ARG A 57 -15.33 10.02 -60.25
CA ARG A 57 -15.50 10.61 -58.91
C ARG A 57 -14.79 11.96 -58.77
N ASN A 58 -13.60 12.10 -59.37
CA ASN A 58 -12.77 13.35 -59.35
C ASN A 58 -12.37 13.85 -60.75
N PHE A 59 -13.21 13.62 -61.79
CA PHE A 59 -12.90 14.01 -63.17
C PHE A 59 -12.43 15.48 -63.29
N PRO A 60 -11.35 15.78 -63.99
CA PRO A 60 -10.55 14.93 -64.89
C PRO A 60 -9.43 14.11 -64.22
N LYS A 61 -9.35 14.00 -62.90
CA LYS A 61 -8.39 13.18 -62.14
C LYS A 61 -8.99 11.78 -61.91
N ALA A 62 -8.16 10.73 -61.86
CA ALA A 62 -8.53 9.42 -61.37
C ALA A 62 -8.49 9.35 -59.88
N SER A 63 -9.43 8.67 -59.27
CA SER A 63 -9.42 8.35 -57.83
C SER A 63 -9.00 6.91 -57.68
N VAL A 64 -7.98 6.67 -56.86
CA VAL A 64 -7.56 5.32 -56.45
C VAL A 64 -7.86 5.22 -54.95
N THR A 65 -8.72 4.31 -54.60
CA THR A 65 -9.18 4.09 -53.25
C THR A 65 -8.77 2.69 -52.78
N ILE A 66 -8.12 2.61 -51.63
CA ILE A 66 -7.81 1.37 -50.89
C ILE A 66 -8.76 1.32 -49.72
N GLU A 67 -9.54 0.23 -49.61
CA GLU A 67 -10.53 0.02 -48.55
C GLU A 67 -10.01 -0.99 -47.53
N GLU A 68 -10.32 -0.78 -46.26
CA GLU A 68 -9.96 -1.68 -45.16
C GLU A 68 -8.46 -2.01 -45.12
N PHE A 69 -7.63 -0.95 -45.23
CA PHE A 69 -6.18 -1.06 -45.13
C PHE A 69 -5.75 -1.36 -43.70
N TYR A 70 -4.76 -2.29 -43.56
CA TYR A 70 -4.09 -2.47 -42.27
C TYR A 70 -2.63 -2.90 -42.41
N LEU A 71 -1.86 -2.50 -41.40
CA LEU A 71 -0.48 -2.91 -41.16
C LEU A 71 -0.40 -3.49 -39.74
N LYS A 72 -0.16 -4.79 -39.65
CA LYS A 72 -0.13 -5.52 -38.38
C LYS A 72 1.28 -5.93 -38.02
N GLY A 73 1.61 -5.83 -36.73
CA GLY A 73 2.91 -6.23 -36.22
C GLY A 73 3.16 -7.75 -36.32
N ILE A 74 4.41 -8.15 -36.13
CA ILE A 74 4.84 -9.53 -36.07
C ILE A 74 5.58 -9.80 -34.75
N GLY A 75 5.80 -11.05 -34.38
CA GLY A 75 6.53 -11.43 -33.19
C GLY A 75 5.80 -11.00 -31.91
N GLU A 76 6.41 -10.17 -31.10
CA GLU A 76 5.80 -9.68 -29.86
C GLU A 76 4.58 -8.80 -30.10
N PHE A 77 4.45 -8.23 -31.30
CA PHE A 77 3.35 -7.37 -31.73
C PHE A 77 2.35 -8.06 -32.66
N GLU A 78 2.35 -9.39 -32.76
CA GLU A 78 1.49 -10.15 -33.68
C GLU A 78 -0.02 -9.94 -33.45
N ASN A 79 -0.40 -9.49 -32.26
CA ASN A 79 -1.79 -9.18 -31.90
C ASN A 79 -2.13 -7.70 -32.01
N ASP A 80 -1.15 -6.85 -32.32
CA ASP A 80 -1.32 -5.42 -32.37
C ASP A 80 -1.32 -4.92 -33.81
N THR A 81 -2.33 -4.15 -34.19
CA THR A 81 -2.39 -3.44 -35.46
C THR A 81 -1.73 -2.10 -35.30
N LEU A 82 -0.63 -1.86 -36.01
CA LEU A 82 0.10 -0.59 -35.96
C LEU A 82 -0.71 0.52 -36.62
N VAL A 83 -1.20 0.29 -37.82
CA VAL A 83 -2.01 1.24 -38.61
C VAL A 83 -3.17 0.49 -39.25
N ALA A 84 -4.35 1.07 -39.20
CA ALA A 84 -5.50 0.68 -40.01
C ALA A 84 -6.18 1.94 -40.57
N ALA A 85 -6.87 1.82 -41.67
CA ALA A 85 -7.71 2.86 -42.23
C ALA A 85 -8.89 2.24 -42.97
N ASP A 86 -10.07 2.83 -42.82
CA ASP A 86 -11.26 2.37 -43.52
C ASP A 86 -11.15 2.71 -45.01
N GLU A 87 -10.72 3.91 -45.34
CA GLU A 87 -10.51 4.35 -46.72
C GLU A 87 -9.23 5.22 -46.86
N VAL A 88 -8.38 4.86 -47.83
CA VAL A 88 -7.23 5.65 -48.28
C VAL A 88 -7.44 6.01 -49.72
N THR A 89 -7.79 7.23 -50.04
CA THR A 89 -8.08 7.71 -51.41
C THR A 89 -7.03 8.69 -51.88
N ALA A 90 -6.46 8.47 -53.05
CA ALA A 90 -5.57 9.39 -53.76
C ALA A 90 -6.18 9.81 -55.09
N ALA A 91 -6.24 11.13 -55.33
CA ALA A 91 -6.61 11.71 -56.63
C ALA A 91 -5.37 11.91 -57.50
N VAL A 92 -5.27 11.17 -58.56
CA VAL A 92 -4.12 11.13 -59.50
C VAL A 92 -4.49 11.77 -60.83
N ASN A 93 -3.60 12.57 -61.42
CA ASN A 93 -3.82 13.13 -62.77
C ASN A 93 -3.74 12.01 -63.82
N VAL A 94 -4.85 11.74 -64.51
CA VAL A 94 -4.92 10.67 -65.52
C VAL A 94 -3.89 10.87 -66.67
N MET A 95 -3.54 12.11 -66.96
CA MET A 95 -2.56 12.41 -68.03
C MET A 95 -1.13 12.06 -67.60
N SER A 96 -0.84 12.07 -66.30
CA SER A 96 0.46 11.67 -65.77
C SER A 96 0.71 10.16 -65.84
N LEU A 97 -0.36 9.35 -65.96
CA LEU A 97 -0.30 7.90 -66.16
C LEU A 97 0.27 7.52 -67.57
N PHE A 98 0.28 8.46 -68.51
CA PHE A 98 0.76 8.25 -69.86
C PHE A 98 2.06 9.01 -70.17
N GLY A 99 2.66 9.68 -69.21
CA GLY A 99 3.92 10.44 -69.30
C GLY A 99 5.08 9.72 -68.65
N ASP A 100 6.31 10.04 -69.06
CA ASP A 100 7.53 9.51 -68.49
C ASP A 100 7.95 10.20 -67.20
N GLU A 101 7.12 11.12 -66.65
CA GLU A 101 7.46 12.00 -65.51
C GLU A 101 6.93 11.53 -64.14
N GLY A 102 6.30 10.36 -64.06
CA GLY A 102 5.72 9.78 -62.84
C GLY A 102 4.27 10.22 -62.55
N PHE A 103 3.70 9.77 -61.44
CA PHE A 103 2.28 10.00 -61.10
C PHE A 103 2.12 11.31 -60.26
N ASP A 104 1.29 12.22 -60.77
CA ASP A 104 0.92 13.44 -60.09
C ASP A 104 -0.24 13.21 -59.11
N ILE A 105 0.04 13.05 -57.79
CA ILE A 105 -0.97 12.96 -56.74
C ILE A 105 -1.33 14.38 -56.30
N SER A 106 -2.63 14.72 -56.40
CA SER A 106 -3.11 16.08 -56.12
C SER A 106 -4.01 16.20 -54.89
N LYS A 107 -4.65 15.11 -54.46
CA LYS A 107 -5.46 15.05 -53.23
C LYS A 107 -5.24 13.70 -52.56
N VAL A 108 -5.14 13.71 -51.26
CA VAL A 108 -5.13 12.52 -50.39
C VAL A 108 -6.24 12.67 -49.37
N LEU A 109 -7.07 11.66 -49.24
CA LEU A 109 -8.08 11.50 -48.21
C LEU A 109 -7.75 10.24 -47.40
N LEU A 110 -7.70 10.38 -46.12
CA LEU A 110 -7.54 9.28 -45.15
C LEU A 110 -8.79 9.28 -44.26
N ASP A 111 -9.51 8.21 -44.21
CA ASP A 111 -10.75 8.10 -43.43
C ASP A 111 -10.72 6.91 -42.50
N GLY A 112 -11.18 7.08 -41.26
CA GLY A 112 -11.21 6.01 -40.23
C GLY A 112 -9.83 5.50 -39.86
N VAL A 113 -8.84 6.41 -39.70
CA VAL A 113 -7.46 6.00 -39.41
C VAL A 113 -7.29 5.63 -37.94
N SER A 114 -6.73 4.47 -37.71
CA SER A 114 -6.31 4.02 -36.36
C SER A 114 -4.81 3.76 -36.34
N LEU A 115 -4.07 4.40 -35.40
CA LEU A 115 -2.65 4.25 -35.24
C LEU A 115 -2.33 3.89 -33.79
N ASN A 116 -1.64 2.75 -33.57
CA ASN A 116 -1.24 2.29 -32.26
C ASN A 116 0.28 2.15 -32.19
N ALA A 117 0.95 3.11 -31.58
CA ALA A 117 2.38 3.11 -31.34
C ALA A 117 2.68 2.61 -29.93
N ILE A 118 3.45 1.51 -29.82
CA ILE A 118 3.75 0.83 -28.56
C ILE A 118 5.25 0.74 -28.36
N VAL A 119 5.73 1.12 -27.16
CA VAL A 119 7.09 0.88 -26.67
C VAL A 119 7.02 -0.12 -25.51
N LEU A 120 7.70 -1.26 -25.65
CA LEU A 120 7.79 -2.26 -24.60
C LEU A 120 8.76 -1.84 -23.47
N PRO A 121 8.70 -2.47 -22.29
CA PRO A 121 9.59 -2.13 -21.17
C PRO A 121 11.08 -2.24 -21.46
N ASP A 122 11.48 -3.04 -22.44
CA ASP A 122 12.86 -3.20 -22.90
C ASP A 122 13.28 -2.17 -23.97
N GLY A 123 12.38 -1.28 -24.40
CA GLY A 123 12.56 -0.28 -25.42
C GLY A 123 12.27 -0.72 -26.84
N THR A 124 11.79 -1.95 -27.06
CA THR A 124 11.38 -2.45 -28.38
C THR A 124 10.10 -1.72 -28.82
N VAL A 125 10.07 -1.29 -30.10
CA VAL A 125 8.98 -0.50 -30.68
C VAL A 125 8.26 -1.27 -31.76
N ASN A 126 6.96 -1.04 -31.93
CA ASN A 126 6.15 -1.75 -32.95
C ASN A 126 6.17 -1.09 -34.33
N TRP A 127 6.75 0.10 -34.46
CA TRP A 127 6.80 0.85 -35.74
C TRP A 127 8.11 0.67 -36.52
N ASP A 128 9.07 -0.10 -36.00
CA ASP A 128 10.26 -0.50 -36.75
C ASP A 128 9.91 -1.67 -37.68
N VAL A 129 9.12 -1.34 -38.69
CA VAL A 129 8.55 -2.32 -39.62
C VAL A 129 9.26 -2.42 -40.97
N MET A 130 10.30 -1.65 -41.18
CA MET A 130 11.08 -1.72 -42.44
C MET A 130 12.12 -2.84 -42.38
N LYS A 131 12.21 -3.67 -43.40
CA LYS A 131 13.29 -4.63 -43.50
C LYS A 131 14.62 -3.94 -43.71
N PRO A 132 15.72 -4.43 -43.09
CA PRO A 132 17.06 -3.89 -43.33
C PRO A 132 17.38 -3.96 -44.85
N THR A 133 18.03 -2.90 -45.36
CA THR A 133 18.36 -2.78 -46.79
C THR A 133 19.26 -3.92 -47.32
N ASP A 134 20.02 -4.59 -46.44
CA ASP A 134 20.91 -5.68 -46.78
C ASP A 134 20.17 -7.01 -47.06
N GLU A 135 18.88 -7.11 -46.76
CA GLU A 135 18.04 -8.30 -47.05
C GLU A 135 17.24 -8.15 -48.33
N ILE A 136 17.24 -6.96 -48.95
CA ILE A 136 16.60 -6.71 -50.25
C ILE A 136 17.65 -7.04 -51.31
N GLU A 137 17.49 -8.16 -52.01
CA GLU A 137 18.35 -8.51 -53.18
C GLU A 137 18.39 -7.31 -54.13
N GLU A 138 19.63 -6.74 -54.32
CA GLU A 138 19.86 -5.67 -55.30
C GLU A 138 19.59 -6.27 -56.73
N GLU A 139 18.39 -6.21 -57.21
CA GLU A 139 18.17 -6.09 -58.66
C GLU A 139 18.65 -4.70 -59.07
N GLU A 140 19.71 -4.62 -59.89
CA GLU A 140 20.23 -3.36 -60.46
C GLU A 140 19.04 -2.56 -61.03
N SER A 141 18.47 -1.62 -60.25
CA SER A 141 17.58 -0.61 -60.77
C SER A 141 18.40 0.67 -60.99
N ASP A 142 18.48 1.02 -62.24
CA ASP A 142 18.88 2.34 -62.69
C ASP A 142 18.36 3.43 -61.73
N THR A 143 19.23 4.30 -61.28
CA THR A 143 18.94 5.54 -60.53
C THR A 143 18.11 6.49 -61.37
N THR A 144 16.84 6.18 -61.56
CA THR A 144 15.85 7.14 -62.10
C THR A 144 14.90 7.48 -60.98
N SER A 145 14.83 8.76 -60.67
CA SER A 145 13.87 9.49 -59.81
C SER A 145 12.60 8.69 -59.46
N SER A 146 12.19 8.72 -58.15
CA SER A 146 10.91 8.15 -57.68
C SER A 146 9.80 8.32 -58.74
N PRO A 147 9.09 7.23 -59.11
CA PRO A 147 8.01 7.32 -60.11
C PRO A 147 6.81 8.18 -59.64
N PHE A 148 6.85 8.67 -58.40
CA PHE A 148 5.79 9.51 -57.85
C PHE A 148 6.27 10.94 -57.70
N ARG A 149 5.59 11.87 -58.39
CA ARG A 149 5.67 13.34 -58.08
C ARG A 149 4.47 13.70 -57.27
N ILE A 150 4.70 14.07 -56.03
CA ILE A 150 3.64 14.57 -55.14
C ILE A 150 3.42 16.02 -55.44
N LYS A 151 2.37 16.37 -56.16
CA LYS A 151 1.85 17.74 -56.35
C LYS A 151 0.58 17.88 -55.53
N LEU A 152 0.68 17.55 -54.26
CA LEU A 152 -0.45 17.60 -53.35
C LEU A 152 -0.97 19.01 -53.22
N GLN A 153 -2.26 19.17 -53.32
CA GLN A 153 -2.99 20.42 -53.17
C GLN A 153 -3.95 20.40 -51.98
N GLU A 154 -4.33 19.18 -51.58
CA GLU A 154 -5.28 19.01 -50.49
C GLU A 154 -4.98 17.66 -49.76
N LEU A 155 -4.87 17.72 -48.47
CA LEU A 155 -4.81 16.59 -47.57
C LEU A 155 -6.00 16.67 -46.63
N THR A 156 -6.82 15.62 -46.59
CA THR A 156 -7.92 15.51 -45.66
C THR A 156 -7.71 14.24 -44.85
N VAL A 157 -7.79 14.32 -43.56
CA VAL A 157 -7.80 13.21 -42.60
C VAL A 157 -9.09 13.34 -41.81
N SER A 158 -9.89 12.29 -41.78
CA SER A 158 -11.14 12.24 -41.03
C SER A 158 -11.13 11.05 -40.09
N ASP A 159 -11.67 11.26 -38.90
CA ASP A 159 -11.81 10.20 -37.86
C ASP A 159 -10.49 9.47 -37.56
N LEU A 160 -9.42 10.24 -37.33
CA LEU A 160 -8.14 9.65 -36.92
C LEU A 160 -8.10 9.41 -35.39
N ASN A 161 -7.81 8.18 -35.04
CA ASN A 161 -7.60 7.72 -33.69
C ASN A 161 -6.14 7.28 -33.49
N LEU A 162 -5.44 7.83 -32.50
CA LEU A 162 -4.04 7.52 -32.23
C LEU A 162 -3.86 7.14 -30.76
N VAL A 163 -3.12 6.06 -30.52
CA VAL A 163 -2.65 5.67 -29.21
C VAL A 163 -1.12 5.57 -29.24
N TYR A 164 -0.47 6.19 -28.28
CA TYR A 164 0.94 6.03 -27.96
C TYR A 164 1.09 5.47 -26.53
N ASP A 165 1.57 4.25 -26.39
CA ASP A 165 1.71 3.53 -25.13
C ASP A 165 3.19 3.19 -24.88
N ASP A 166 3.90 4.07 -24.18
CA ASP A 166 5.29 3.86 -23.80
C ASP A 166 5.36 3.28 -22.38
N ARG A 167 5.54 1.97 -22.35
CA ARG A 167 5.64 1.19 -21.10
C ARG A 167 7.03 1.26 -20.45
N GLN A 168 8.05 1.74 -21.17
CA GLN A 168 9.39 1.95 -20.64
C GLN A 168 9.43 3.21 -19.77
N SER A 169 8.87 4.32 -20.26
CA SER A 169 8.84 5.61 -19.56
C SER A 169 7.53 5.84 -18.79
N ASN A 170 6.61 4.86 -18.75
CA ASN A 170 5.29 4.96 -18.13
C ASN A 170 4.49 6.19 -18.63
N MET A 171 4.50 6.38 -19.95
CA MET A 171 3.82 7.47 -20.64
C MET A 171 2.74 6.93 -21.57
N TYR A 172 1.58 7.57 -21.56
CA TYR A 172 0.45 7.24 -22.42
C TYR A 172 -0.14 8.50 -23.03
N ALA A 173 -0.37 8.48 -24.35
CA ALA A 173 -1.12 9.51 -25.05
C ALA A 173 -2.17 8.89 -25.96
N SER A 174 -3.35 9.48 -26.04
CA SER A 174 -4.36 9.11 -27.04
C SER A 174 -5.03 10.33 -27.65
N ILE A 175 -5.29 10.23 -28.93
CA ILE A 175 -6.11 11.14 -29.71
C ILE A 175 -7.33 10.35 -30.18
N GLU A 176 -8.51 10.86 -29.93
CA GLU A 176 -9.77 10.28 -30.38
C GLU A 176 -10.43 11.29 -31.34
N ASP A 177 -10.89 10.84 -32.51
CA ASP A 177 -11.64 11.59 -33.49
C ASP A 177 -10.94 12.94 -33.88
N MET A 178 -9.82 12.81 -34.60
CA MET A 178 -9.08 13.93 -35.15
C MET A 178 -9.39 14.11 -36.62
N ASP A 179 -9.87 15.28 -36.95
CA ASP A 179 -10.04 15.75 -38.33
C ASP A 179 -8.97 16.76 -38.68
N VAL A 180 -8.44 16.68 -39.91
CA VAL A 180 -7.48 17.64 -40.47
C VAL A 180 -7.83 17.92 -41.91
N GLU A 181 -7.94 19.18 -42.23
CA GLU A 181 -7.99 19.67 -43.61
C GLU A 181 -6.79 20.59 -43.85
N CYS A 182 -5.98 20.29 -44.83
CA CYS A 182 -4.83 21.10 -45.21
C CYS A 182 -4.85 21.34 -46.73
N ALA A 183 -4.98 22.56 -47.14
CA ALA A 183 -5.00 23.00 -48.54
C ALA A 183 -3.79 23.88 -48.86
N GLY A 184 -3.20 23.70 -50.05
CA GLY A 184 -2.09 24.48 -50.58
C GLY A 184 -1.35 23.79 -51.71
N ASP A 185 -0.37 24.43 -52.33
CA ASP A 185 0.46 23.82 -53.38
C ASP A 185 1.75 23.23 -52.80
N PHE A 186 1.70 22.01 -52.33
CA PHE A 186 2.87 21.28 -51.75
C PHE A 186 3.96 20.98 -52.80
N GLY A 187 3.68 21.21 -54.08
CA GLY A 187 4.68 21.05 -55.16
C GLY A 187 5.52 22.31 -55.41
N SER A 188 5.15 23.44 -54.84
CA SER A 188 5.85 24.72 -54.99
C SER A 188 6.87 24.91 -53.89
N ALA A 189 7.99 25.54 -54.21
CA ALA A 189 9.04 25.87 -53.21
C ALA A 189 8.54 26.77 -52.10
N ARG A 190 7.52 27.58 -52.37
CA ARG A 190 6.84 28.41 -51.37
C ARG A 190 5.36 28.47 -51.63
N THR A 191 4.56 28.29 -50.60
CA THR A 191 3.11 28.22 -50.67
C THR A 191 2.46 28.69 -49.38
N LEU A 192 1.24 29.21 -49.48
CA LEU A 192 0.36 29.43 -48.35
C LEU A 192 -0.44 28.16 -48.12
N LEU A 193 -0.33 27.57 -46.95
CA LEU A 193 -1.12 26.46 -46.51
C LEU A 193 -2.24 26.95 -45.59
N GLU A 194 -3.46 26.56 -45.90
CA GLU A 194 -4.63 26.74 -45.05
C GLU A 194 -4.85 25.41 -44.32
N LEU A 195 -4.70 25.43 -42.98
CA LEU A 195 -4.83 24.27 -42.11
C LEU A 195 -5.99 24.48 -41.14
N GLU A 196 -6.95 23.57 -41.18
CA GLU A 196 -7.96 23.40 -40.15
C GLU A 196 -7.78 22.03 -39.49
N ALA A 197 -7.73 21.99 -38.17
CA ALA A 197 -7.62 20.75 -37.41
C ALA A 197 -8.53 20.78 -36.19
N ALA A 198 -9.16 19.65 -35.91
CA ALA A 198 -9.97 19.45 -34.73
C ALA A 198 -9.62 18.09 -34.09
N ILE A 199 -9.56 18.05 -32.77
CA ILE A 199 -9.39 16.80 -31.96
C ILE A 199 -10.52 16.81 -30.93
N GLU A 200 -11.35 15.78 -30.93
CA GLU A 200 -12.47 15.70 -29.99
C GLU A 200 -11.99 15.32 -28.59
N ALA A 201 -10.98 14.44 -28.48
CA ALA A 201 -10.43 14.09 -27.18
C ALA A 201 -8.93 13.76 -27.23
N LEU A 202 -8.11 14.60 -26.60
CA LEU A 202 -6.69 14.37 -26.34
C LEU A 202 -6.48 13.98 -24.88
N THR A 203 -5.91 12.81 -24.64
CA THR A 203 -5.49 12.37 -23.29
C THR A 203 -3.98 12.24 -23.24
N PHE A 204 -3.36 12.75 -22.16
CA PHE A 204 -1.94 12.56 -21.89
C PHE A 204 -1.71 12.23 -20.41
N ARG A 205 -1.02 11.11 -20.15
CA ARG A 205 -0.68 10.62 -18.81
C ARG A 205 0.81 10.34 -18.72
N MET A 206 1.40 10.62 -17.58
CA MET A 206 2.78 10.28 -17.28
C MET A 206 2.88 9.91 -15.80
N ASP A 207 3.55 8.81 -15.48
CA ASP A 207 3.68 8.26 -14.12
C ASP A 207 2.33 8.14 -13.36
N GLY A 208 1.27 7.75 -14.07
CA GLY A 208 -0.07 7.60 -13.52
C GLY A 208 -0.86 8.91 -13.35
N VAL A 209 -0.22 10.06 -13.60
CA VAL A 209 -0.87 11.38 -13.54
C VAL A 209 -1.42 11.76 -14.92
N ALA A 210 -2.72 12.03 -15.00
CA ALA A 210 -3.35 12.56 -16.21
C ALA A 210 -3.15 14.08 -16.30
N PHE A 211 -2.24 14.55 -17.15
CA PHE A 211 -1.99 15.98 -17.41
C PHE A 211 -3.05 16.59 -18.33
N LEU A 212 -3.53 15.83 -19.31
CA LEU A 212 -4.67 16.14 -20.12
C LEU A 212 -5.64 14.95 -20.07
N ASN A 213 -6.92 15.23 -19.93
CA ASN A 213 -7.96 14.20 -19.90
C ASN A 213 -9.08 14.62 -20.84
N LYS A 214 -9.10 13.99 -22.03
CA LYS A 214 -10.07 14.26 -23.09
C LYS A 214 -10.19 15.73 -23.44
N ALA A 215 -9.05 16.42 -23.55
CA ALA A 215 -9.00 17.82 -23.94
C ALA A 215 -9.35 17.98 -25.43
N LYS A 216 -10.23 18.93 -25.73
CA LYS A 216 -10.59 19.31 -27.11
C LYS A 216 -9.59 20.29 -27.66
N ILE A 217 -9.14 20.07 -28.90
CA ILE A 217 -8.25 20.99 -29.60
C ILE A 217 -8.89 21.39 -30.91
N ALA A 218 -8.79 22.68 -31.26
CA ALA A 218 -9.08 23.15 -32.58
C ALA A 218 -8.00 24.14 -33.01
N ALA A 219 -7.60 24.11 -34.27
CA ALA A 219 -6.60 24.98 -34.84
C ALA A 219 -7.07 25.46 -36.21
N GLU A 220 -7.02 26.77 -36.41
CA GLU A 220 -7.22 27.42 -37.71
C GLU A 220 -5.94 28.18 -38.02
N MET A 221 -5.21 27.78 -39.04
CA MET A 221 -3.87 28.27 -39.32
C MET A 221 -3.67 28.63 -40.77
N ASN A 222 -3.08 29.80 -40.99
CA ASN A 222 -2.52 30.23 -42.27
C ASN A 222 -1.00 30.15 -42.14
N VAL A 223 -0.37 29.29 -42.91
CA VAL A 223 1.04 29.00 -42.81
C VAL A 223 1.75 29.35 -44.11
N ASP A 224 2.58 30.39 -44.11
CA ASP A 224 3.49 30.66 -45.24
C ASP A 224 4.64 29.62 -45.15
N ALA A 225 4.55 28.61 -45.98
CA ALA A 225 5.48 27.47 -46.02
C ALA A 225 6.54 27.68 -47.07
N ASP A 226 7.79 27.86 -46.66
CA ASP A 226 8.98 27.78 -47.50
C ASP A 226 9.50 26.34 -47.46
N LEU A 227 9.03 25.49 -48.39
CA LEU A 227 9.31 24.06 -48.45
C LEU A 227 10.75 23.77 -48.87
N GLU A 228 11.45 24.74 -49.53
CA GLU A 228 12.86 24.58 -49.88
C GLU A 228 13.77 24.71 -48.64
N ASN A 229 13.42 25.61 -47.74
CA ASN A 229 14.16 25.84 -46.49
C ASN A 229 13.48 25.21 -45.26
N ASN A 230 12.44 24.42 -45.43
CA ASN A 230 11.66 23.78 -44.37
C ASN A 230 11.19 24.78 -43.28
N LYS A 231 10.86 26.00 -43.69
CA LYS A 231 10.44 27.09 -42.79
C LYS A 231 8.97 27.41 -42.92
N PHE A 232 8.28 27.40 -41.79
CA PHE A 232 6.83 27.63 -41.69
C PHE A 232 6.58 28.88 -40.86
N THR A 233 6.01 29.92 -41.47
CA THR A 233 5.68 31.15 -40.77
C THR A 233 4.17 31.19 -40.50
N LEU A 234 3.83 31.49 -39.27
CA LEU A 234 2.48 31.51 -38.75
C LEU A 234 2.00 32.96 -38.65
N GLU A 235 0.92 33.32 -39.36
CA GLU A 235 0.37 34.67 -39.34
C GLU A 235 -1.15 34.60 -39.08
N GLU A 236 -1.63 35.36 -38.08
CA GLU A 236 -3.05 35.45 -37.74
C GLU A 236 -3.71 34.07 -37.41
N ASN A 237 -2.99 33.22 -36.66
CA ASN A 237 -3.44 31.87 -36.33
C ASN A 237 -4.16 31.80 -35.00
N THR A 238 -5.11 30.88 -34.92
CA THR A 238 -5.88 30.60 -33.71
C THR A 238 -5.66 29.16 -33.29
N LEU A 239 -5.28 28.97 -32.02
CA LEU A 239 -5.26 27.69 -31.35
C LEU A 239 -6.30 27.69 -30.23
N GLN A 240 -7.13 26.67 -30.17
CA GLN A 240 -8.10 26.51 -29.10
C GLN A 240 -7.79 25.20 -28.34
N LEU A 241 -7.68 25.27 -27.03
CA LEU A 241 -7.59 24.13 -26.12
C LEU A 241 -8.77 24.19 -25.15
N ASN A 242 -9.69 23.23 -25.26
CA ASN A 242 -11.00 23.28 -24.63
C ASN A 242 -11.72 24.62 -24.99
N ALA A 243 -11.99 25.43 -23.98
CA ALA A 243 -12.61 26.75 -24.21
C ALA A 243 -11.60 27.90 -24.33
N ILE A 244 -10.30 27.62 -24.21
CA ILE A 244 -9.23 28.63 -24.23
C ILE A 244 -8.81 28.89 -25.66
N LYS A 245 -9.02 30.11 -26.12
CA LYS A 245 -8.55 30.60 -27.44
C LYS A 245 -7.29 31.42 -27.26
N ALA A 246 -6.30 31.14 -28.07
CA ALA A 246 -5.04 31.92 -28.10
C ALA A 246 -4.63 32.22 -29.54
N ALA A 247 -4.10 33.41 -29.75
CA ALA A 247 -3.42 33.74 -31.00
C ALA A 247 -2.00 33.16 -30.98
N VAL A 248 -1.57 32.56 -32.09
CA VAL A 248 -0.23 32.00 -32.27
C VAL A 248 0.42 32.64 -33.46
N ASP A 249 1.57 33.26 -33.24
CA ASP A 249 2.35 33.95 -34.26
C ASP A 249 3.81 33.50 -34.20
N GLY A 250 4.51 33.65 -35.32
CA GLY A 250 5.93 33.37 -35.38
C GLY A 250 6.34 32.44 -36.49
N TRP A 251 7.40 31.68 -36.28
CA TRP A 251 7.89 30.75 -37.29
C TRP A 251 8.62 29.57 -36.67
N VAL A 252 8.62 28.45 -37.43
CA VAL A 252 9.39 27.24 -37.15
C VAL A 252 10.16 26.86 -38.40
N ALA A 253 11.41 26.43 -38.26
CA ALA A 253 12.24 25.91 -39.35
C ALA A 253 12.85 24.60 -38.92
N MET A 254 12.68 23.55 -39.69
CA MET A 254 13.32 22.25 -39.51
C MET A 254 14.76 22.31 -40.02
N THR A 255 15.71 21.82 -39.25
CA THR A 255 17.12 21.74 -39.57
C THR A 255 17.62 20.29 -39.47
N ASP A 256 18.82 20.01 -39.99
CA ASP A 256 19.41 18.69 -39.91
C ASP A 256 19.65 18.23 -38.45
N GLU A 257 19.79 19.17 -37.50
CA GLU A 257 20.04 18.88 -36.09
C GLU A 257 18.80 18.95 -35.20
N GLY A 258 17.67 19.50 -35.69
CA GLY A 258 16.46 19.69 -34.91
C GLY A 258 15.54 20.75 -35.48
N MET A 259 15.15 21.72 -34.67
CA MET A 259 14.14 22.75 -35.05
C MET A 259 14.54 24.10 -34.51
N ASP A 260 14.53 25.13 -35.35
CA ASP A 260 14.66 26.53 -34.96
C ASP A 260 13.28 27.18 -34.91
N MET A 261 13.05 28.06 -33.95
CA MET A 261 11.74 28.72 -33.79
C MET A 261 11.82 30.12 -33.17
N ASP A 262 10.82 30.93 -33.47
CA ASP A 262 10.45 32.14 -32.71
C ASP A 262 8.91 32.20 -32.69
N LEU A 263 8.32 31.58 -31.65
CA LEU A 263 6.88 31.43 -31.47
C LEU A 263 6.39 32.30 -30.34
N ARG A 264 5.20 32.84 -30.47
CA ARG A 264 4.48 33.59 -29.44
C ARG A 264 3.04 33.10 -29.38
N LEU A 265 2.55 32.94 -28.19
CA LEU A 265 1.16 32.61 -27.91
C LEU A 265 0.62 33.66 -26.94
N ASN A 266 -0.51 34.23 -27.27
CA ASN A 266 -1.18 35.19 -26.41
C ASN A 266 -2.67 34.82 -26.35
N SER A 267 -3.18 34.61 -25.16
CA SER A 267 -4.62 34.52 -24.94
C SER A 267 -5.19 35.94 -24.77
N ASN A 268 -6.37 36.16 -25.26
CA ASN A 268 -7.22 37.25 -24.78
C ASN A 268 -7.63 36.95 -23.33
N GLU A 269 -8.30 37.90 -22.65
CA GLU A 269 -8.90 37.64 -21.37
C GLU A 269 -9.83 36.42 -21.47
N ILE A 270 -9.47 35.34 -20.78
CA ILE A 270 -10.24 34.12 -20.68
C ILE A 270 -10.86 34.07 -19.29
N GLY A 271 -12.06 33.48 -19.17
CA GLY A 271 -12.67 33.31 -17.89
C GLY A 271 -11.90 32.28 -17.03
N PHE A 272 -11.99 32.43 -15.75
CA PHE A 272 -11.30 31.51 -14.81
C PHE A 272 -11.78 30.06 -14.93
N LYS A 273 -13.03 29.84 -15.37
CA LYS A 273 -13.58 28.49 -15.59
C LYS A 273 -12.79 27.69 -16.62
N GLU A 274 -12.42 28.37 -17.71
CA GLU A 274 -11.73 27.74 -18.84
C GLU A 274 -10.35 27.23 -18.42
N ILE A 275 -9.64 27.96 -17.55
CA ILE A 275 -8.35 27.52 -17.01
C ILE A 275 -8.51 26.33 -16.06
N LEU A 276 -9.57 26.27 -15.28
CA LEU A 276 -9.80 25.13 -14.39
C LEU A 276 -9.95 23.80 -15.16
N SER A 277 -10.40 23.85 -16.42
CA SER A 277 -10.50 22.68 -17.28
C SER A 277 -9.13 22.06 -17.65
N LEU A 278 -8.02 22.76 -17.39
CA LEU A 278 -6.65 22.27 -17.60
C LEU A 278 -6.03 21.66 -16.35
N VAL A 279 -6.69 21.77 -15.19
CA VAL A 279 -6.19 21.13 -13.96
C VAL A 279 -6.32 19.61 -14.11
N PRO A 280 -5.28 18.80 -13.82
CA PRO A 280 -5.36 17.35 -13.95
C PRO A 280 -6.57 16.74 -13.24
N ALA A 281 -7.24 15.79 -13.88
CA ALA A 281 -8.50 15.21 -13.41
C ALA A 281 -8.43 14.60 -12.00
N MET A 282 -7.25 14.15 -11.56
CA MET A 282 -7.05 13.65 -10.21
C MET A 282 -7.34 14.68 -9.09
N TYR A 283 -7.38 15.98 -9.46
CA TYR A 283 -7.69 17.08 -8.53
C TYR A 283 -9.07 17.71 -8.78
N THR A 284 -9.86 17.20 -9.73
CA THR A 284 -11.00 17.94 -10.31
C THR A 284 -12.21 17.07 -10.61
N ASP A 285 -12.49 16.04 -9.77
CA ASP A 285 -13.56 15.08 -10.09
C ASP A 285 -14.94 15.69 -10.38
N ASP A 286 -15.19 16.99 -10.08
CA ASP A 286 -16.47 17.65 -10.41
C ASP A 286 -16.35 19.18 -10.59
N PHE A 287 -15.75 19.65 -11.66
CA PHE A 287 -15.88 21.07 -12.02
C PHE A 287 -17.15 21.42 -12.83
N ASP A 288 -17.93 20.41 -13.23
CA ASP A 288 -19.18 20.64 -13.91
C ASP A 288 -20.18 21.39 -13.03
N GLY A 289 -20.63 22.55 -13.54
CA GLY A 289 -21.59 23.39 -12.83
C GLY A 289 -21.01 24.40 -11.86
N LEU A 290 -19.67 24.50 -11.69
CA LEU A 290 -19.06 25.54 -10.86
C LEU A 290 -19.50 26.94 -11.30
N LYS A 291 -19.87 27.76 -10.34
CA LYS A 291 -19.96 29.20 -10.52
C LYS A 291 -18.56 29.77 -10.40
N THR A 292 -18.12 30.44 -11.45
CA THR A 292 -16.80 31.06 -11.53
C THR A 292 -16.92 32.47 -12.02
N ASP A 293 -16.00 33.31 -11.65
CA ASP A 293 -15.83 34.67 -12.12
C ASP A 293 -14.34 35.02 -12.06
N GLY A 294 -13.91 36.04 -12.79
CA GLY A 294 -12.54 36.52 -12.83
C GLY A 294 -11.85 36.25 -14.14
N ASP A 295 -10.84 37.04 -14.42
CA ASP A 295 -10.12 37.09 -15.67
C ASP A 295 -8.75 36.44 -15.55
N VAL A 296 -8.37 35.70 -16.59
CA VAL A 296 -7.04 35.09 -16.71
C VAL A 296 -6.43 35.51 -18.03
N THR A 297 -5.16 35.88 -18.01
CA THR A 297 -4.35 36.07 -19.19
C THR A 297 -3.18 35.13 -19.19
N VAL A 298 -2.90 34.54 -20.36
CA VAL A 298 -1.74 33.67 -20.57
C VAL A 298 -0.95 34.17 -21.75
N ALA A 299 0.33 34.37 -21.58
CA ALA A 299 1.25 34.67 -22.65
C ALA A 299 2.43 33.66 -22.59
N ALA A 300 2.83 33.12 -23.74
CA ALA A 300 3.95 32.23 -23.81
C ALA A 300 4.82 32.55 -25.03
N PHE A 301 6.08 32.21 -24.97
CA PHE A 301 6.99 32.31 -26.10
C PHE A 301 8.00 31.18 -26.09
N ALA A 302 8.50 30.83 -27.29
CA ALA A 302 9.66 29.94 -27.44
C ALA A 302 10.56 30.48 -28.56
N LYS A 303 11.84 30.73 -28.31
CA LYS A 303 12.77 31.33 -29.24
C LYS A 303 14.13 30.66 -29.20
N GLY A 304 14.62 30.22 -30.35
CA GLY A 304 15.91 29.56 -30.50
C GLY A 304 15.77 28.14 -31.02
N SER A 305 16.76 27.31 -30.74
CA SER A 305 16.86 25.94 -31.29
C SER A 305 16.41 24.88 -30.28
N LEU A 306 15.68 23.90 -30.76
CA LEU A 306 15.39 22.63 -30.10
C LEU A 306 16.22 21.55 -30.78
N VAL A 307 17.17 20.93 -30.04
CA VAL A 307 18.05 19.90 -30.58
C VAL A 307 18.03 18.67 -29.68
N GLY A 308 17.38 17.63 -30.13
CA GLY A 308 17.11 16.41 -29.34
C GLY A 308 16.51 16.74 -27.97
N ASP A 309 16.87 15.95 -26.97
CA ASP A 309 16.42 16.15 -25.58
C ASP A 309 17.36 17.08 -24.78
N SER A 310 18.43 17.55 -25.39
CA SER A 310 19.54 18.21 -24.70
C SER A 310 19.50 19.72 -24.75
N ILE A 311 19.01 20.30 -25.83
CA ILE A 311 18.98 21.77 -26.06
C ILE A 311 17.54 22.20 -26.27
N VAL A 312 17.04 23.04 -25.39
CA VAL A 312 15.74 23.67 -25.50
C VAL A 312 15.89 25.15 -25.89
N PRO A 313 14.93 25.75 -26.62
CA PRO A 313 14.93 27.18 -26.88
C PRO A 313 14.78 27.99 -25.59
N GLU A 314 15.06 29.27 -25.64
CA GLU A 314 14.59 30.19 -24.62
C GLU A 314 13.05 30.17 -24.64
N PHE A 315 12.41 29.94 -23.48
CA PHE A 315 10.96 29.95 -23.39
C PHE A 315 10.47 30.60 -22.10
N GLY A 316 9.26 31.09 -22.18
CA GLY A 316 8.55 31.64 -21.03
C GLY A 316 7.07 31.44 -21.12
N VAL A 317 6.45 31.34 -19.94
CA VAL A 317 4.97 31.35 -19.76
C VAL A 317 4.64 32.30 -18.63
N ASP A 318 3.86 33.32 -18.90
CA ASP A 318 3.30 34.23 -17.93
C ASP A 318 1.79 34.00 -17.80
N MET A 319 1.32 33.87 -16.59
CA MET A 319 -0.09 33.69 -16.25
C MET A 319 -0.49 34.68 -15.14
N ASP A 320 -1.49 35.51 -15.40
CA ASP A 320 -2.10 36.37 -14.40
C ASP A 320 -3.58 36.02 -14.23
N VAL A 321 -3.96 35.69 -12.98
CA VAL A 321 -5.35 35.50 -12.53
C VAL A 321 -5.74 36.69 -11.68
N LYS A 322 -6.81 37.40 -12.00
CA LYS A 322 -7.25 38.58 -11.29
C LYS A 322 -8.65 38.41 -10.71
N ASN A 323 -8.72 38.65 -9.40
CA ASN A 323 -9.98 38.71 -8.65
C ASN A 323 -10.94 37.52 -8.95
N ALA A 324 -10.35 36.35 -9.22
CA ALA A 324 -11.14 35.19 -9.54
C ALA A 324 -11.87 34.63 -8.31
N MET A 325 -12.92 33.88 -8.61
CA MET A 325 -13.70 33.16 -7.60
C MET A 325 -14.22 31.85 -8.17
N PHE A 326 -14.42 30.88 -7.30
CA PHE A 326 -15.23 29.72 -7.63
C PHE A 326 -16.16 29.34 -6.47
N GLN A 327 -17.29 28.76 -6.81
CA GLN A 327 -18.27 28.24 -5.86
C GLN A 327 -18.99 27.03 -6.47
N TYR A 328 -19.04 25.94 -5.76
CA TYR A 328 -19.88 24.80 -6.10
C TYR A 328 -21.35 25.15 -5.94
N PRO A 329 -22.25 24.79 -6.91
CA PRO A 329 -23.66 25.15 -6.86
C PRO A 329 -24.40 24.65 -5.63
N SER A 330 -23.99 23.49 -5.11
CA SER A 330 -24.56 22.84 -3.92
C SER A 330 -24.06 23.44 -2.62
N LEU A 331 -23.04 24.31 -2.65
CA LEU A 331 -22.39 24.81 -1.43
C LEU A 331 -22.70 26.29 -1.17
N PRO A 332 -22.83 26.69 0.11
CA PRO A 332 -23.28 28.03 0.49
C PRO A 332 -22.22 29.11 0.30
N ALA A 333 -20.95 28.76 0.18
CA ALA A 333 -19.85 29.71 0.06
C ALA A 333 -18.87 29.32 -1.05
N GLY A 334 -17.98 30.25 -1.42
CA GLY A 334 -16.94 30.02 -2.40
C GLY A 334 -15.60 30.57 -1.94
N VAL A 335 -14.57 30.27 -2.71
CA VAL A 335 -13.25 30.88 -2.60
C VAL A 335 -13.25 32.14 -3.48
N ASN A 336 -12.90 33.27 -2.90
CA ASN A 336 -13.02 34.58 -3.54
C ASN A 336 -11.68 35.33 -3.54
N LYS A 337 -11.60 36.38 -4.36
CA LYS A 337 -10.41 37.25 -4.49
C LYS A 337 -9.15 36.43 -4.76
N ILE A 338 -9.29 35.43 -5.60
CA ILE A 338 -8.15 34.62 -6.02
C ILE A 338 -7.32 35.49 -6.97
N ASN A 339 -6.08 35.72 -6.62
CA ASN A 339 -5.10 36.40 -7.47
C ASN A 339 -3.86 35.52 -7.54
N VAL A 340 -3.37 35.29 -8.74
CA VAL A 340 -2.17 34.50 -9.00
C VAL A 340 -1.37 35.18 -10.06
N THR A 341 -0.10 35.38 -9.82
CA THR A 341 0.89 35.66 -10.87
C THR A 341 1.85 34.48 -10.89
N ALA A 342 1.85 33.75 -12.00
CA ALA A 342 2.77 32.64 -12.21
C ALA A 342 3.63 32.91 -13.45
N ASN A 343 4.91 32.62 -13.32
CA ASN A 343 5.89 32.77 -14.40
C ASN A 343 6.75 31.50 -14.48
N VAL A 344 6.87 30.95 -15.66
CA VAL A 344 7.86 29.93 -16.01
C VAL A 344 8.84 30.55 -16.97
N SER A 345 10.12 30.41 -16.75
CA SER A 345 11.12 30.94 -17.64
C SER A 345 12.33 30.01 -17.76
N ASN A 346 12.85 29.90 -18.97
CA ASN A 346 14.10 29.22 -19.28
C ASN A 346 14.90 30.08 -20.25
N PRO A 347 16.18 30.40 -19.99
CA PRO A 347 16.99 31.22 -20.88
C PRO A 347 17.50 30.49 -22.12
N GLY A 348 17.10 29.24 -22.33
CA GLY A 348 17.58 28.37 -23.39
C GLY A 348 18.76 27.50 -22.96
N GLY A 349 19.04 26.49 -23.79
CA GLY A 349 20.10 25.51 -23.56
C GLY A 349 19.62 24.26 -22.84
N SER A 350 19.55 24.25 -21.53
CA SER A 350 19.14 23.08 -20.76
C SER A 350 17.79 23.27 -20.09
N VAL A 351 16.95 22.23 -20.09
CA VAL A 351 15.68 22.19 -19.31
C VAL A 351 15.94 22.47 -17.83
N ASP A 352 17.12 22.11 -17.33
CA ASP A 352 17.49 22.34 -15.92
C ASP A 352 17.63 23.82 -15.54
N GLN A 353 17.70 24.73 -16.51
CA GLN A 353 17.70 26.18 -16.25
C GLN A 353 16.30 26.75 -16.05
N THR A 354 15.27 25.92 -16.06
CA THR A 354 13.90 26.37 -15.86
C THR A 354 13.70 26.89 -14.45
N VAL A 355 13.05 28.03 -14.35
CA VAL A 355 12.59 28.63 -13.10
C VAL A 355 11.08 28.82 -13.15
N VAL A 356 10.40 28.29 -12.15
CA VAL A 356 8.96 28.49 -11.93
C VAL A 356 8.76 29.40 -10.73
N LYS A 357 8.02 30.49 -10.91
CA LYS A 357 7.66 31.43 -9.83
C LYS A 357 6.15 31.53 -9.73
N VAL A 358 5.62 31.36 -8.53
CA VAL A 358 4.23 31.66 -8.17
C VAL A 358 4.30 32.70 -7.05
N ALA A 359 3.89 33.94 -7.33
CA ALA A 359 4.03 35.01 -6.34
C ALA A 359 3.04 36.17 -6.60
N PRO A 360 2.19 36.46 -5.63
CA PRO A 360 1.61 35.52 -4.67
C PRO A 360 0.34 34.84 -5.22
N LEU A 361 0.12 33.59 -4.90
CA LEU A 361 -1.23 33.03 -4.90
C LEU A 361 -1.91 33.56 -3.63
N SER A 362 -2.92 34.38 -3.74
CA SER A 362 -3.70 34.86 -2.61
C SER A 362 -5.19 34.63 -2.84
N PHE A 363 -5.90 34.30 -1.76
CA PHE A 363 -7.34 34.09 -1.81
C PHE A 363 -8.00 34.39 -0.45
N VAL A 364 -9.31 34.49 -0.46
CA VAL A 364 -10.13 34.62 0.76
C VAL A 364 -11.11 33.46 0.78
N MET A 365 -11.05 32.63 1.81
CA MET A 365 -11.96 31.52 2.07
C MET A 365 -12.70 31.76 3.38
N ALA A 366 -14.03 31.78 3.33
CA ALA A 366 -14.89 32.05 4.48
C ALA A 366 -14.48 33.30 5.29
N GLY A 367 -14.05 34.34 4.61
CA GLY A 367 -13.62 35.62 5.24
C GLY A 367 -12.16 35.63 5.71
N ASN A 368 -11.44 34.51 5.66
CA ASN A 368 -10.05 34.39 6.08
C ASN A 368 -9.11 34.51 4.88
N PRO A 369 -8.16 35.46 4.88
CA PRO A 369 -7.16 35.60 3.83
C PRO A 369 -6.04 34.57 4.01
N PHE A 370 -5.61 33.99 2.90
CA PHE A 370 -4.46 33.10 2.82
C PHE A 370 -3.60 33.43 1.61
N SER A 371 -2.29 33.26 1.72
CA SER A 371 -1.36 33.49 0.62
C SER A 371 -0.22 32.48 0.62
N VAL A 372 0.19 32.10 -0.59
CA VAL A 372 1.32 31.21 -0.84
C VAL A 372 2.19 31.83 -1.92
N SER A 373 3.50 31.79 -1.73
CA SER A 373 4.47 32.10 -2.79
C SER A 373 5.43 30.91 -2.93
N ALA A 374 5.79 30.58 -4.16
CA ALA A 374 6.71 29.49 -4.43
C ALA A 374 7.68 29.87 -5.54
N THR A 375 8.94 29.45 -5.42
CA THR A 375 9.93 29.49 -6.49
C THR A 375 10.58 28.12 -6.57
N VAL A 376 10.62 27.55 -7.76
CA VAL A 376 11.33 26.30 -8.07
C VAL A 376 12.35 26.59 -9.16
N ALA A 377 13.58 26.11 -9.00
CA ALA A 377 14.65 26.25 -9.98
C ALA A 377 15.46 24.95 -10.06
N THR A 378 16.19 24.74 -11.14
CA THR A 378 16.98 23.55 -11.43
C THR A 378 16.19 22.24 -11.21
N PRO A 379 15.03 22.05 -11.92
CA PRO A 379 14.08 20.96 -11.62
C PRO A 379 14.62 19.56 -11.90
N VAL A 380 15.63 19.41 -12.75
CA VAL A 380 16.14 18.12 -13.20
C VAL A 380 17.35 17.65 -12.37
N SER A 381 18.37 18.50 -12.21
CA SER A 381 19.63 18.08 -11.57
C SER A 381 19.55 18.10 -10.04
N ASP A 382 19.08 19.20 -9.45
CA ASP A 382 18.96 19.38 -8.00
C ASP A 382 17.93 20.49 -7.71
N MET A 383 16.67 20.13 -7.67
CA MET A 383 15.55 21.04 -7.50
C MET A 383 15.74 21.97 -6.29
N GLN A 384 15.82 23.27 -6.56
CA GLN A 384 15.80 24.30 -5.54
C GLN A 384 14.35 24.75 -5.32
N PHE A 385 13.96 24.90 -4.09
CA PHE A 385 12.63 25.40 -3.73
C PHE A 385 12.71 26.52 -2.69
N ASP A 386 11.81 27.48 -2.82
CA ASP A 386 11.60 28.58 -1.86
C ASP A 386 10.07 28.77 -1.75
N VAL A 387 9.48 28.35 -0.63
CA VAL A 387 8.03 28.37 -0.42
C VAL A 387 7.71 29.13 0.86
N THR A 388 6.76 30.05 0.77
CA THR A 388 6.19 30.74 1.93
C THR A 388 4.69 30.59 1.93
N ALA A 389 4.11 30.37 3.13
CA ALA A 389 2.66 30.29 3.32
C ALA A 389 2.27 31.09 4.55
N LYS A 390 1.25 31.95 4.41
CA LYS A 390 0.79 32.83 5.48
C LYS A 390 -0.71 33.06 5.42
N GLY A 391 -1.35 32.89 6.56
CA GLY A 391 -2.78 33.20 6.68
C GLY A 391 -3.51 32.32 7.67
N LYS A 392 -4.84 32.45 7.67
CA LYS A 392 -5.73 31.64 8.51
C LYS A 392 -6.72 30.90 7.64
N LEU A 393 -7.03 29.66 8.03
CA LEU A 393 -8.06 28.85 7.42
C LEU A 393 -8.99 28.34 8.51
N ASP A 394 -10.28 28.62 8.36
CA ASP A 394 -11.33 27.98 9.15
C ASP A 394 -11.67 26.64 8.50
N LEU A 395 -11.15 25.55 9.07
CA LEU A 395 -11.32 24.22 8.53
C LEU A 395 -12.78 23.76 8.54
N GLY A 396 -13.57 24.24 9.51
CA GLY A 396 -15.00 23.95 9.57
C GLY A 396 -15.81 24.59 8.44
N LYS A 397 -15.20 25.55 7.75
CA LYS A 397 -15.78 26.25 6.60
C LYS A 397 -15.32 25.65 5.26
N ILE A 398 -14.41 24.71 5.24
CA ILE A 398 -14.00 24.05 4.00
C ILE A 398 -15.19 23.35 3.35
N LYS A 399 -16.02 22.66 4.12
CA LYS A 399 -17.24 22.02 3.64
C LYS A 399 -18.26 22.99 3.00
N ASP A 400 -18.19 24.28 3.37
CA ASP A 400 -19.05 25.32 2.79
C ASP A 400 -18.55 25.77 1.41
N VAL A 401 -17.30 25.47 1.05
CA VAL A 401 -16.61 25.92 -0.18
C VAL A 401 -16.10 24.79 -1.08
N TYR A 402 -15.92 23.58 -0.53
CA TYR A 402 -15.45 22.38 -1.25
C TYR A 402 -16.24 21.15 -0.77
N PRO A 403 -16.74 20.30 -1.67
CA PRO A 403 -17.43 19.07 -1.29
C PRO A 403 -16.46 18.13 -0.59
N LEU A 404 -16.71 17.87 0.69
CA LEU A 404 -15.99 16.87 1.47
C LEU A 404 -16.90 15.64 1.55
N GLU A 405 -16.63 14.63 0.74
CA GLU A 405 -17.31 13.35 0.81
C GLU A 405 -16.80 12.57 2.02
N ASP A 406 -17.73 11.99 2.79
CA ASP A 406 -17.47 11.13 3.95
C ASP A 406 -16.50 11.70 5.02
N MET A 407 -16.31 13.05 5.04
CA MET A 407 -15.43 13.72 6.00
C MET A 407 -16.07 14.97 6.60
N GLN A 408 -16.01 15.10 7.94
CA GLN A 408 -16.30 16.36 8.61
C GLN A 408 -15.03 16.91 9.26
N LEU A 409 -14.70 18.14 8.91
CA LEU A 409 -13.49 18.83 9.41
C LEU A 409 -13.90 20.13 10.07
N ASN A 410 -13.38 20.43 11.26
CA ASN A 410 -13.55 21.69 11.96
C ASN A 410 -12.21 22.19 12.51
N GLY A 411 -12.17 23.43 12.99
CA GLY A 411 -11.02 24.03 13.64
C GLY A 411 -10.42 25.20 12.90
N LEU A 412 -9.47 25.86 13.51
CA LEU A 412 -8.75 27.01 12.95
C LEU A 412 -7.27 26.65 12.75
N LEU A 413 -6.81 26.78 11.52
CA LEU A 413 -5.40 26.70 11.13
C LEU A 413 -4.83 28.12 10.98
N ASP A 414 -3.74 28.44 11.70
CA ASP A 414 -2.99 29.69 11.55
C ASP A 414 -1.56 29.33 11.12
N ALA A 415 -1.18 29.75 9.93
CA ALA A 415 0.09 29.45 9.29
C ALA A 415 0.92 30.70 9.07
N ASP A 416 2.19 30.67 9.42
CA ASP A 416 3.22 31.63 9.04
C ASP A 416 4.53 30.84 8.90
N MET A 417 4.85 30.40 7.69
CA MET A 417 5.93 29.45 7.46
C MET A 417 6.69 29.77 6.18
N SER A 418 7.97 29.49 6.19
CA SER A 418 8.88 29.60 5.06
C SER A 418 9.84 28.43 5.04
N VAL A 419 10.03 27.84 3.86
CA VAL A 419 10.97 26.74 3.64
C VAL A 419 11.72 27.00 2.36
N LYS A 420 13.05 26.99 2.41
CA LYS A 420 13.95 27.20 1.28
C LYS A 420 15.08 26.18 1.33
N GLY A 421 15.33 25.50 0.22
CA GLY A 421 16.36 24.48 0.18
C GLY A 421 16.61 23.89 -1.19
N ARG A 422 17.32 22.77 -1.18
CA ARG A 422 17.58 21.91 -2.33
C ARG A 422 17.14 20.49 -2.03
N MET A 423 16.67 19.77 -3.04
CA MET A 423 16.24 18.37 -2.90
C MET A 423 17.39 17.48 -2.45
N SER A 424 18.60 17.68 -3.01
CA SER A 424 19.81 16.95 -2.59
C SER A 424 20.16 17.13 -1.10
N SER A 425 19.73 18.23 -0.49
CA SER A 425 19.94 18.44 0.96
C SER A 425 18.98 17.60 1.79
N ILE A 426 17.77 17.33 1.28
CA ILE A 426 16.80 16.44 1.90
C ILE A 426 17.28 14.99 1.76
N GLU A 427 17.70 14.59 0.55
CA GLU A 427 18.17 13.24 0.24
C GLU A 427 19.39 12.82 1.06
N LYS A 428 20.30 13.78 1.30
CA LYS A 428 21.54 13.57 2.07
C LYS A 428 21.38 13.87 3.57
N GLU A 429 20.17 14.11 4.03
CA GLU A 429 19.85 14.51 5.42
C GLU A 429 20.68 15.74 5.91
N ALA A 430 21.12 16.58 4.98
CA ALA A 430 21.89 17.78 5.26
C ALA A 430 20.96 18.97 5.61
N TYR A 431 20.14 18.80 6.62
CA TYR A 431 19.05 19.74 6.99
C TYR A 431 19.57 21.13 7.37
N GLU A 432 20.80 21.25 7.81
CA GLU A 432 21.45 22.54 8.10
C GLU A 432 21.60 23.45 6.86
N LYS A 433 21.45 22.88 5.66
CA LYS A 433 21.44 23.60 4.38
C LYS A 433 20.02 24.04 3.94
N ILE A 434 19.01 23.64 4.67
CA ILE A 434 17.62 24.01 4.43
C ILE A 434 17.27 25.13 5.41
N ALA A 435 16.83 26.28 4.90
CA ALA A 435 16.25 27.31 5.72
C ALA A 435 14.76 27.02 5.89
N ALA A 436 14.37 26.57 7.06
CA ALA A 436 12.96 26.37 7.41
C ALA A 436 12.65 27.15 8.69
N SER A 437 11.60 27.92 8.70
CA SER A 437 11.17 28.72 9.84
C SER A 437 9.67 28.95 9.82
N GLY A 438 9.10 29.14 10.99
CA GLY A 438 7.70 29.51 11.11
C GLY A 438 6.93 28.66 12.10
N ASN A 439 5.66 28.94 12.20
CA ASN A 439 4.74 28.23 13.07
C ASN A 439 3.47 27.88 12.31
N LEU A 440 2.95 26.71 12.60
CA LEU A 440 1.61 26.28 12.25
C LEU A 440 0.86 26.01 13.57
N ARG A 441 -0.29 26.61 13.75
CA ARG A 441 -1.12 26.40 14.94
C ARG A 441 -2.46 25.82 14.53
N LEU A 442 -2.83 24.75 15.18
CA LEU A 442 -4.15 24.14 15.08
C LEU A 442 -4.91 24.39 16.41
N ASN A 443 -6.10 24.91 16.31
CA ASN A 443 -6.95 25.17 17.46
C ASN A 443 -8.35 24.56 17.22
N GLY A 444 -8.79 23.68 18.12
CA GLY A 444 -10.09 23.06 18.07
C GLY A 444 -10.37 22.31 16.78
N MET A 445 -9.35 21.63 16.24
CA MET A 445 -9.52 20.78 15.05
C MET A 445 -10.28 19.53 15.46
N SER A 446 -11.34 19.19 14.73
CA SER A 446 -11.97 17.87 14.77
C SER A 446 -12.05 17.31 13.37
N LEU A 447 -11.75 16.03 13.25
CA LEU A 447 -11.82 15.25 12.02
C LEU A 447 -12.67 14.01 12.28
N GLU A 448 -13.80 13.92 11.57
CA GLU A 448 -14.67 12.76 11.57
C GLU A 448 -14.67 12.16 10.17
N MET A 449 -14.33 10.90 10.04
CA MET A 449 -14.34 10.15 8.79
C MET A 449 -15.12 8.86 9.01
N LYS A 450 -15.78 8.39 7.95
CA LYS A 450 -16.43 7.09 7.93
C LYS A 450 -15.35 6.02 8.20
N ASP A 451 -15.65 5.06 9.03
CA ASP A 451 -14.80 3.90 9.34
C ASP A 451 -13.47 4.23 10.10
N MET A 452 -13.33 5.47 10.62
CA MET A 452 -12.21 5.86 11.48
C MET A 452 -12.68 6.49 12.78
N PRO A 453 -11.96 6.30 13.90
CA PRO A 453 -12.26 7.02 15.14
C PRO A 453 -12.16 8.53 14.93
N ASN A 454 -13.04 9.31 15.55
CA ASN A 454 -12.99 10.75 15.54
C ASN A 454 -11.66 11.25 16.12
N ILE A 455 -11.03 12.23 15.48
CA ILE A 455 -9.77 12.84 15.91
C ILE A 455 -10.05 14.28 16.32
N ASP A 456 -9.91 14.59 17.60
CA ASP A 456 -10.05 15.93 18.16
C ASP A 456 -8.70 16.48 18.65
N ILE A 457 -8.19 17.53 18.01
CA ILE A 457 -6.98 18.24 18.44
C ILE A 457 -7.39 19.55 19.10
N LYS A 458 -7.33 19.63 20.43
CA LYS A 458 -7.74 20.82 21.17
C LYS A 458 -6.83 22.00 20.84
N ASN A 459 -5.54 21.79 20.91
CA ASN A 459 -4.50 22.71 20.49
C ASN A 459 -3.25 21.95 20.09
N SER A 460 -2.53 22.50 19.14
CA SER A 460 -1.21 22.01 18.74
C SER A 460 -0.40 23.15 18.14
N VAL A 461 0.86 23.22 18.49
CA VAL A 461 1.82 24.18 17.92
C VAL A 461 2.94 23.41 17.25
N PHE A 462 3.02 23.55 15.95
CA PHE A 462 4.12 23.05 15.14
C PHE A 462 5.13 24.16 14.91
N THR A 463 6.35 23.99 15.36
CA THR A 463 7.47 24.91 15.12
C THR A 463 8.44 24.28 14.15
N PHE A 464 8.65 24.94 13.02
CA PHE A 464 9.50 24.45 11.94
C PHE A 464 10.91 25.02 12.08
N THR A 465 11.89 24.14 11.98
CA THR A 465 13.31 24.49 11.92
C THR A 465 13.98 23.69 10.79
N PRO A 466 15.16 24.10 10.29
CA PRO A 466 15.82 23.33 9.24
C PRO A 466 16.09 21.87 9.59
N ARG A 467 16.22 21.57 10.85
CA ARG A 467 16.63 20.25 11.32
C ARG A 467 15.49 19.41 11.86
N TYR A 468 14.45 20.04 12.40
CA TYR A 468 13.35 19.32 13.02
C TYR A 468 12.04 20.11 12.98
N LEU A 469 10.96 19.37 13.02
CA LEU A 469 9.62 19.84 13.33
C LEU A 469 9.36 19.55 14.82
N GLN A 470 9.09 20.57 15.60
CA GLN A 470 8.69 20.40 17.01
C GLN A 470 7.17 20.50 17.12
N LEU A 471 6.59 19.53 17.78
CA LEU A 471 5.20 19.49 18.19
C LEU A 471 5.14 19.75 19.69
N SER A 472 4.44 20.78 20.10
CA SER A 472 4.30 21.13 21.50
C SER A 472 2.87 21.46 21.89
N GLU A 473 2.53 21.35 23.17
CA GLU A 473 1.20 21.64 23.71
C GLU A 473 0.08 20.85 23.00
N THR A 474 0.41 19.70 22.42
CA THR A 474 -0.54 18.94 21.62
C THR A 474 -1.36 18.01 22.48
N THR A 475 -2.67 18.27 22.51
CA THR A 475 -3.64 17.36 23.12
C THR A 475 -4.58 16.86 22.05
N VAL A 476 -4.57 15.55 21.83
CA VAL A 476 -5.38 14.84 20.85
C VAL A 476 -6.32 13.90 21.60
N ASP A 477 -7.54 13.81 21.17
CA ASP A 477 -8.49 12.76 21.53
C ASP A 477 -8.80 11.96 20.26
N ILE A 478 -8.65 10.65 20.31
CA ILE A 478 -8.93 9.75 19.17
C ILE A 478 -9.98 8.74 19.62
N GLY A 479 -11.23 8.95 19.24
CA GLY A 479 -12.32 8.05 19.61
C GLY A 479 -12.55 7.95 21.13
N GLY A 480 -12.30 9.03 21.88
CA GLY A 480 -12.36 9.05 23.36
C GLY A 480 -11.03 8.66 24.05
N ASN A 481 -9.98 8.48 23.27
CA ASN A 481 -8.64 8.17 23.74
C ASN A 481 -7.81 9.45 23.82
N ASP A 482 -7.58 9.96 25.03
CA ASP A 482 -6.80 11.17 25.22
C ASP A 482 -5.29 10.91 25.11
N ILE A 483 -4.61 11.70 24.29
CA ILE A 483 -3.15 11.71 24.20
C ILE A 483 -2.63 13.14 24.30
N THR A 484 -1.67 13.36 25.20
CA THR A 484 -0.84 14.57 25.21
C THR A 484 0.53 14.24 24.66
N LEU A 485 0.94 14.97 23.62
CA LEU A 485 2.18 14.74 22.89
C LEU A 485 3.08 15.97 22.95
N ASP A 486 4.33 15.74 23.35
CA ASP A 486 5.46 16.63 23.09
C ASP A 486 6.46 15.84 22.26
N SER A 487 6.74 16.32 21.05
CA SER A 487 7.50 15.54 20.09
C SER A 487 8.44 16.39 19.28
N LYS A 488 9.51 15.76 18.82
CA LYS A 488 10.47 16.36 17.90
C LYS A 488 10.69 15.38 16.78
N PHE A 489 10.40 15.79 15.56
CA PHE A 489 10.55 14.97 14.35
C PHE A 489 11.70 15.49 13.52
N GLU A 490 12.63 14.62 13.17
CA GLU A 490 13.71 14.88 12.22
C GLU A 490 13.38 14.23 10.86
N ASN A 491 13.95 14.73 9.78
CA ASN A 491 13.66 14.29 8.39
C ASN A 491 12.19 14.45 7.96
N TYR A 492 11.45 15.36 8.60
CA TYR A 492 10.02 15.56 8.33
C TYR A 492 9.74 16.01 6.88
N ILE A 493 10.66 16.78 6.28
CA ILE A 493 10.54 17.25 4.89
C ILE A 493 10.72 16.07 3.92
N GLY A 494 11.73 15.22 4.15
CA GLY A 494 11.94 14.01 3.35
C GLY A 494 10.79 13.03 3.46
N TYR A 495 10.24 12.87 4.67
CA TYR A 495 9.05 12.04 4.89
C TYR A 495 7.84 12.56 4.10
N ALA A 496 7.56 13.87 4.19
CA ALA A 496 6.39 14.47 3.55
C ALA A 496 6.48 14.47 2.00
N LEU A 497 7.69 14.61 1.43
CA LEU A 497 7.86 14.73 -0.02
C LEU A 497 8.18 13.40 -0.72
N LYS A 498 8.81 12.44 -0.02
CA LYS A 498 9.33 11.21 -0.62
C LYS A 498 9.00 9.95 0.17
N GLY A 499 8.23 10.03 1.25
CA GLY A 499 7.92 8.89 2.12
C GLY A 499 9.14 8.28 2.83
N THR A 500 10.27 9.01 2.92
CA THR A 500 11.47 8.52 3.61
C THR A 500 11.23 8.40 5.11
N THR A 501 12.14 7.72 5.83
CA THR A 501 11.95 7.45 7.26
C THR A 501 11.85 8.73 8.10
N LEU A 502 10.73 8.92 8.80
CA LEU A 502 10.52 9.94 9.82
C LEU A 502 11.17 9.50 11.12
N LYS A 503 12.11 10.32 11.64
CA LYS A 503 12.75 10.07 12.94
C LYS A 503 12.13 10.95 14.00
N GLY A 504 11.99 10.44 15.22
CA GLY A 504 11.40 11.27 16.27
C GLY A 504 11.63 10.81 17.69
N ASP A 505 11.63 11.79 18.56
CA ASP A 505 11.56 11.61 20.01
C ASP A 505 10.17 12.08 20.49
N LEU A 506 9.42 11.19 21.13
CA LEU A 506 8.06 11.42 21.55
C LEU A 506 7.91 11.22 23.05
N ASN A 507 7.23 12.17 23.71
CA ASN A 507 6.72 11.97 25.06
C ASN A 507 5.20 11.91 24.95
N ALA A 508 4.65 10.74 25.21
CA ALA A 508 3.22 10.46 25.11
C ALA A 508 2.64 10.21 26.50
N LYS A 509 1.60 10.96 26.88
CA LYS A 509 0.85 10.78 28.10
C LYS A 509 -0.62 10.60 27.79
N SER A 510 -1.26 9.69 28.51
CA SER A 510 -2.69 9.47 28.40
C SER A 510 -3.30 9.18 29.77
N ASN A 511 -4.52 9.61 29.99
CA ASN A 511 -5.29 9.19 31.16
C ASN A 511 -6.00 7.86 30.89
N ARG A 512 -6.53 7.67 29.67
CA ARG A 512 -7.17 6.44 29.23
C ARG A 512 -6.94 6.24 27.73
N PHE A 513 -6.38 5.09 27.39
CA PHE A 513 -6.16 4.71 26.00
C PHE A 513 -6.71 3.29 25.75
N ASP A 514 -7.65 3.16 24.85
CA ASP A 514 -8.29 1.90 24.47
C ASP A 514 -7.75 1.43 23.12
N LEU A 515 -6.85 0.43 23.12
CA LEU A 515 -6.30 -0.12 21.89
C LEU A 515 -7.32 -0.88 21.07
N ASN A 516 -8.43 -1.31 21.67
CA ASN A 516 -9.47 -2.03 20.92
C ASN A 516 -10.12 -1.15 19.83
N ASP A 517 -10.19 0.17 20.05
CA ASP A 517 -10.73 1.13 19.08
C ASP A 517 -9.90 1.23 17.78
N PHE A 518 -8.68 0.69 17.80
CA PHE A 518 -7.76 0.67 16.65
C PHE A 518 -7.59 -0.72 16.01
N MET A 519 -8.35 -1.70 16.48
CA MET A 519 -8.35 -3.08 16.01
C MET A 519 -9.59 -3.39 15.18
N THR A 520 -10.16 -2.41 14.48
CA THR A 520 -11.41 -2.61 13.71
C THR A 520 -11.18 -3.43 12.46
N SER A 521 -12.09 -4.39 12.26
CA SER A 521 -12.29 -5.13 11.02
C SER A 521 -12.93 -4.22 9.96
N GLU A 522 -12.56 -4.40 8.69
CA GLU A 522 -13.37 -3.97 7.55
C GLU A 522 -14.71 -4.74 7.58
N GLU A 523 -15.70 -4.21 8.24
CA GLU A 523 -17.08 -4.72 8.11
C GLU A 523 -17.69 -4.11 6.86
N GLY A 524 -17.84 -4.93 5.83
CA GLY A 524 -18.76 -4.69 4.73
C GLY A 524 -20.21 -4.60 5.28
N ALA A 525 -20.88 -3.52 4.91
CA ALA A 525 -22.26 -3.20 5.29
C ALA A 525 -23.19 -4.40 5.16
N VAL A 526 -23.65 -4.94 6.26
CA VAL A 526 -24.85 -5.77 6.29
C VAL A 526 -26.06 -4.83 6.40
N THR A 527 -26.74 -4.61 5.28
CA THR A 527 -28.04 -3.99 5.22
C THR A 527 -29.00 -4.78 6.11
N GLU A 528 -29.45 -4.18 7.19
CA GLU A 528 -30.62 -4.64 7.94
C GLU A 528 -31.86 -4.56 7.04
N THR A 529 -32.29 -5.70 6.55
CA THR A 529 -33.63 -5.87 6.02
C THR A 529 -34.50 -6.33 7.18
N GLU A 530 -35.39 -5.47 7.66
CA GLU A 530 -36.53 -5.85 8.51
C GLU A 530 -37.37 -6.89 7.76
N GLY A 531 -37.51 -8.05 8.35
CA GLY A 531 -38.38 -9.13 7.85
C GLY A 531 -38.73 -10.12 8.93
N ASP A 532 -39.88 -9.91 9.46
CA ASP A 532 -40.86 -10.80 10.15
C ASP A 532 -40.37 -12.07 10.90
N VAL A 533 -40.81 -12.08 12.14
CA VAL A 533 -40.69 -13.12 13.16
C VAL A 533 -41.62 -14.33 12.81
N ALA A 534 -41.06 -15.53 12.78
CA ALA A 534 -41.79 -16.76 13.09
C ALA A 534 -40.87 -17.87 13.62
N ASP A 535 -40.95 -18.04 14.91
CA ASP A 535 -40.91 -19.28 15.73
C ASP A 535 -40.28 -20.55 15.12
N THR A 536 -39.09 -20.93 15.61
CA THR A 536 -38.75 -22.33 15.93
C THR A 536 -37.57 -22.35 16.93
N ALA A 537 -37.92 -22.68 18.18
CA ALA A 537 -36.95 -23.11 19.18
C ALA A 537 -36.54 -24.55 18.85
N ASP A 538 -35.31 -24.77 18.48
CA ASP A 538 -34.46 -25.92 18.82
C ASP A 538 -33.25 -25.96 17.88
N THR A 539 -32.12 -25.54 18.36
CA THR A 539 -30.72 -25.85 17.95
C THR A 539 -29.79 -24.71 18.38
N ALA A 540 -29.76 -24.44 19.66
CA ALA A 540 -28.86 -23.43 20.25
C ALA A 540 -27.76 -24.11 21.09
N ALA A 541 -26.89 -24.91 20.46
CA ALA A 541 -25.73 -25.45 21.16
C ALA A 541 -24.50 -25.75 20.27
N GLU A 542 -24.47 -25.37 18.98
CA GLU A 542 -23.31 -25.68 18.12
C GLU A 542 -22.77 -24.52 17.25
N ASN A 543 -23.29 -23.30 17.40
CA ASN A 543 -22.81 -22.16 16.59
C ASN A 543 -22.39 -20.93 17.43
N ALA A 544 -21.77 -21.15 18.59
CA ALA A 544 -21.20 -20.06 19.39
C ALA A 544 -19.73 -19.72 19.04
N ASP A 545 -19.12 -20.38 18.04
CA ASP A 545 -17.74 -20.16 17.62
C ASP A 545 -17.58 -19.52 16.21
N ALA A 546 -18.66 -19.01 15.62
CA ALA A 546 -18.61 -18.55 14.24
C ALA A 546 -19.12 -17.10 14.05
N VAL A 547 -18.77 -16.16 14.92
CA VAL A 547 -18.75 -14.71 14.62
C VAL A 547 -17.68 -14.06 15.51
N ALA A 548 -16.42 -14.43 15.31
CA ALA A 548 -15.34 -13.54 15.68
C ALA A 548 -15.09 -12.67 14.43
N ALA A 549 -15.50 -11.41 14.49
CA ALA A 549 -15.08 -10.41 13.51
C ALA A 549 -13.56 -10.48 13.36
N GLU A 550 -13.06 -10.56 12.14
CA GLU A 550 -11.63 -10.58 11.83
C GLU A 550 -10.99 -9.26 12.27
N ALA A 551 -10.49 -9.22 13.49
CA ALA A 551 -9.70 -8.08 13.99
C ALA A 551 -8.34 -8.13 13.32
N ALA A 552 -8.02 -7.12 12.51
CA ALA A 552 -6.71 -7.03 11.88
C ALA A 552 -5.61 -6.75 12.91
N ALA A 553 -4.50 -7.46 12.83
CA ALA A 553 -3.34 -7.24 13.70
C ALA A 553 -2.79 -5.83 13.54
N ILE A 554 -2.39 -5.19 14.65
CA ILE A 554 -1.80 -3.84 14.63
C ILE A 554 -0.50 -3.86 13.84
N ARG A 555 -0.46 -3.22 12.67
CA ARG A 555 0.74 -3.10 11.84
C ARG A 555 1.56 -1.88 12.23
N VAL A 556 2.85 -2.10 12.45
CA VAL A 556 3.78 -1.01 12.77
C VAL A 556 4.36 -0.48 11.46
N PRO A 557 4.25 0.84 11.16
CA PRO A 557 4.82 1.40 9.93
C PRO A 557 6.34 1.19 9.83
N GLU A 558 6.82 0.88 8.63
CA GLU A 558 8.25 0.60 8.39
C GLU A 558 9.08 1.87 8.22
N ASN A 559 8.45 2.96 7.75
CA ASN A 559 9.09 4.24 7.47
C ASN A 559 9.11 5.21 8.65
N ILE A 560 9.14 4.70 9.88
CA ILE A 560 9.31 5.48 11.11
C ILE A 560 10.47 4.95 11.96
N ASP A 561 11.15 5.86 12.68
CA ASP A 561 12.23 5.55 13.64
C ASP A 561 12.02 6.43 14.88
N PHE A 562 11.19 5.94 15.79
CA PHE A 562 10.73 6.71 16.95
C PHE A 562 11.28 6.15 18.27
N THR A 563 11.73 7.07 19.11
CA THR A 563 11.91 6.81 20.54
C THR A 563 10.73 7.44 21.28
N MET A 564 9.91 6.64 21.92
CA MET A 564 8.75 7.09 22.67
C MET A 564 8.88 6.79 24.16
N ASN A 565 8.72 7.80 25.00
CA ASN A 565 8.49 7.64 26.43
C ASN A 565 6.97 7.63 26.65
N ALA A 566 6.46 6.53 27.14
CA ALA A 566 5.05 6.35 27.46
C ALA A 566 4.78 6.55 28.95
N ASP A 567 3.73 7.31 29.28
CA ASP A 567 3.23 7.53 30.64
C ASP A 567 1.70 7.48 30.59
N PHE A 568 1.12 6.28 30.63
CA PHE A 568 -0.30 6.06 30.50
C PHE A 568 -0.88 5.59 31.83
N LYS A 569 -1.95 6.26 32.30
CA LYS A 569 -2.61 5.86 33.55
C LYS A 569 -3.46 4.60 33.38
N GLU A 570 -4.15 4.48 32.24
CA GLU A 570 -4.93 3.31 31.90
C GLU A 570 -4.83 3.02 30.40
N LEU A 571 -4.60 1.74 30.08
CA LEU A 571 -4.60 1.22 28.71
C LEU A 571 -5.44 -0.05 28.70
N LEU A 572 -6.39 -0.10 27.78
CA LEU A 572 -7.25 -1.26 27.55
C LEU A 572 -6.80 -2.02 26.31
N PHE A 573 -6.74 -3.34 26.41
CA PHE A 573 -6.40 -4.22 25.29
C PHE A 573 -7.10 -5.57 25.45
N GLY A 574 -7.95 -5.94 24.49
CA GLY A 574 -8.84 -7.07 24.64
C GLY A 574 -9.74 -6.89 25.88
N LYS A 575 -9.72 -7.87 26.77
CA LYS A 575 -10.45 -7.84 28.06
C LYS A 575 -9.60 -7.34 29.22
N MET A 576 -8.35 -6.97 28.99
CA MET A 576 -7.37 -6.58 30.02
C MET A 576 -7.34 -5.07 30.19
N ALA A 577 -7.19 -4.65 31.45
CA ALA A 577 -6.90 -3.28 31.82
C ALA A 577 -5.51 -3.20 32.44
N PHE A 578 -4.65 -2.42 31.84
CA PHE A 578 -3.33 -2.09 32.33
C PHE A 578 -3.34 -0.70 32.96
N LYS A 579 -2.69 -0.55 34.10
CA LYS A 579 -2.65 0.74 34.81
C LYS A 579 -1.21 1.17 35.07
N ASP A 580 -1.01 2.49 35.19
CA ASP A 580 0.27 3.10 35.49
C ASP A 580 1.40 2.60 34.59
N ILE A 581 1.13 2.61 33.27
CA ILE A 581 2.08 2.17 32.25
C ILE A 581 3.16 3.22 32.12
N ASN A 582 4.40 2.84 32.34
CA ASN A 582 5.55 3.69 32.20
C ASN A 582 6.72 2.94 31.58
N GLY A 583 7.32 3.51 30.54
CA GLY A 583 8.44 2.85 29.89
C GLY A 583 8.88 3.54 28.61
N ARG A 584 9.88 2.94 27.97
CA ARG A 584 10.43 3.42 26.73
C ARG A 584 10.19 2.42 25.60
N LEU A 585 9.66 2.91 24.49
CA LEU A 585 9.42 2.17 23.26
C LEU A 585 10.35 2.69 22.17
N LEU A 586 10.93 1.80 21.38
CA LEU A 586 11.67 2.13 20.17
C LEU A 586 10.88 1.51 19.00
N VAL A 587 10.36 2.36 18.13
CA VAL A 587 9.51 1.95 17.00
C VAL A 587 10.29 2.14 15.72
N LYS A 588 10.63 1.06 15.04
CA LYS A 588 11.47 1.12 13.85
C LYS A 588 11.30 -0.11 12.95
N ASN A 589 11.21 0.11 11.62
CA ASN A 589 11.20 -0.97 10.63
C ASN A 589 10.15 -2.06 10.93
N GLY A 590 8.91 -1.67 11.17
CA GLY A 590 7.84 -2.64 11.48
C GLY A 590 7.90 -3.25 12.88
N LYS A 591 8.77 -2.75 13.76
CA LYS A 591 9.07 -3.34 15.07
C LYS A 591 8.93 -2.33 16.20
N VAL A 592 8.41 -2.77 17.35
CA VAL A 592 8.38 -2.03 18.62
C VAL A 592 9.23 -2.76 19.64
N ASP A 593 10.38 -2.21 20.01
CA ASP A 593 11.18 -2.67 21.13
C ASP A 593 10.72 -1.99 22.43
N MET A 594 10.35 -2.77 23.41
CA MET A 594 9.92 -2.36 24.75
C MET A 594 11.07 -2.41 25.72
N LYS A 595 11.36 -1.31 26.42
CA LYS A 595 12.44 -1.26 27.40
C LYS A 595 11.91 -0.80 28.75
N ASN A 596 12.02 -1.68 29.74
CA ASN A 596 11.53 -1.45 31.11
C ASN A 596 10.09 -0.93 31.15
N LEU A 597 9.23 -1.47 30.26
CA LEU A 597 7.82 -1.12 30.24
C LEU A 597 7.15 -1.73 31.48
N SER A 598 6.91 -0.92 32.48
CA SER A 598 6.24 -1.28 33.73
C SER A 598 4.76 -1.01 33.62
N LEU A 599 3.95 -1.94 34.05
CA LEU A 599 2.50 -1.83 34.07
C LEU A 599 1.89 -2.62 35.22
N ASN A 600 0.77 -2.15 35.74
CA ASN A 600 0.01 -2.81 36.78
C ASN A 600 -1.20 -3.51 36.15
N THR A 601 -1.33 -4.81 36.40
CA THR A 601 -2.47 -5.63 35.97
C THR A 601 -2.61 -6.86 36.84
N MET A 602 -3.73 -7.53 36.78
CA MET A 602 -4.01 -8.76 37.54
C MET A 602 -3.64 -8.66 39.04
N GLY A 603 -3.82 -7.44 39.63
CA GLY A 603 -3.56 -7.15 41.04
C GLY A 603 -2.09 -7.08 41.43
N GLY A 604 -1.16 -7.05 40.50
CA GLY A 604 0.28 -6.94 40.64
C GLY A 604 0.93 -6.04 39.62
N ASN A 605 2.25 -6.17 39.47
CA ASN A 605 3.07 -5.40 38.54
C ASN A 605 3.81 -6.33 37.56
N ILE A 606 3.87 -5.91 36.29
CA ILE A 606 4.67 -6.58 35.24
C ILE A 606 5.66 -5.58 34.68
N VAL A 607 6.93 -5.97 34.57
CA VAL A 607 7.93 -5.23 33.79
C VAL A 607 8.29 -6.04 32.56
N VAL A 608 8.11 -5.43 31.37
CA VAL A 608 8.34 -6.04 30.07
C VAL A 608 9.61 -5.47 29.45
N ASN A 609 10.49 -6.36 28.98
CA ASN A 609 11.59 -6.06 28.08
C ASN A 609 11.53 -7.04 26.89
N GLY A 610 11.42 -6.53 25.67
CA GLY A 610 11.25 -7.40 24.51
C GLY A 610 10.85 -6.63 23.28
N TYR A 611 10.24 -7.33 22.33
CA TYR A 611 9.76 -6.66 21.11
C TYR A 611 8.47 -7.30 20.60
N TYR A 612 7.73 -6.46 19.87
CA TYR A 612 6.66 -6.82 18.96
C TYR A 612 7.12 -6.50 17.54
N ASN A 613 7.09 -7.46 16.63
CA ASN A 613 7.51 -7.33 15.24
C ASN A 613 6.35 -7.69 14.31
N SER A 614 5.94 -6.76 13.45
CA SER A 614 4.78 -6.93 12.58
C SER A 614 5.06 -6.40 11.16
N PRO A 615 6.03 -7.00 10.43
CA PRO A 615 6.30 -6.60 9.06
C PRO A 615 5.06 -6.84 8.17
N ALA A 616 4.98 -6.11 7.05
CA ALA A 616 3.92 -6.32 6.07
C ALA A 616 3.91 -7.80 5.60
N GLU A 617 2.71 -8.36 5.39
CA GLU A 617 2.49 -9.72 4.86
C GLU A 617 3.04 -10.89 5.71
N VAL A 618 3.60 -10.64 6.89
CA VAL A 618 4.12 -11.70 7.78
C VAL A 618 3.34 -11.73 9.09
N GLN A 619 3.12 -12.94 9.60
CA GLN A 619 2.46 -13.12 10.90
C GLN A 619 3.26 -12.43 12.01
N PRO A 620 2.63 -11.60 12.86
CA PRO A 620 3.32 -10.89 13.93
C PRO A 620 4.00 -11.81 14.94
N GLU A 621 5.12 -11.32 15.49
CA GLU A 621 5.94 -12.02 16.48
C GLU A 621 6.06 -11.22 17.77
N PHE A 622 6.00 -11.89 18.89
CA PHE A 622 6.21 -11.31 20.20
C PHE A 622 7.29 -12.06 20.96
N ASN A 623 8.34 -11.34 21.36
CA ASN A 623 9.40 -11.91 22.19
C ASN A 623 9.62 -10.99 23.40
N ALA A 624 9.55 -11.53 24.61
CA ALA A 624 9.68 -10.71 25.81
C ALA A 624 10.27 -11.46 27.01
N SER A 625 11.01 -10.72 27.82
CA SER A 625 11.34 -11.02 29.18
C SER A 625 10.37 -10.29 30.11
N LEU A 626 9.63 -11.03 30.90
CA LEU A 626 8.65 -10.53 31.83
C LEU A 626 9.18 -10.71 33.27
N LYS A 627 9.10 -9.65 34.06
CA LYS A 627 9.28 -9.73 35.52
C LYS A 627 7.91 -9.52 36.16
N LEU A 628 7.43 -10.50 36.87
CA LEU A 628 6.12 -10.57 37.52
C LEU A 628 6.25 -10.30 38.99
N THR A 629 5.44 -9.45 39.55
CA THR A 629 5.46 -9.13 40.99
C THR A 629 4.03 -9.12 41.54
N ASP A 630 3.77 -9.98 42.51
CA ASP A 630 2.51 -10.06 43.27
C ASP A 630 1.25 -10.25 42.40
N ILE A 631 1.33 -11.01 41.31
CA ILE A 631 0.22 -11.32 40.43
C ILE A 631 -0.79 -12.26 41.13
N VAL A 632 -2.06 -11.96 41.06
CA VAL A 632 -3.16 -12.74 41.65
C VAL A 632 -3.51 -13.92 40.72
N PHE A 633 -3.41 -15.17 41.22
CA PHE A 633 -3.69 -16.39 40.46
C PHE A 633 -5.06 -16.39 39.77
N ALA A 634 -6.10 -16.05 40.53
CA ALA A 634 -7.46 -16.02 40.00
C ALA A 634 -7.67 -15.00 38.89
N GLN A 635 -6.99 -13.85 38.97
CA GLN A 635 -7.06 -12.84 37.91
C GLN A 635 -6.29 -13.28 36.68
N ALA A 636 -5.06 -13.83 36.86
CA ALA A 636 -4.29 -14.37 35.74
C ALA A 636 -5.05 -15.45 34.98
N TYR A 637 -5.72 -16.35 35.72
CA TYR A 637 -6.57 -17.38 35.08
C TYR A 637 -7.79 -16.79 34.36
N LYS A 638 -8.46 -15.79 34.93
CA LYS A 638 -9.64 -15.17 34.34
C LYS A 638 -9.31 -14.39 33.07
N GLU A 639 -8.23 -13.61 33.09
CA GLU A 639 -7.90 -12.62 32.06
C GLU A 639 -7.05 -13.18 30.92
N LEU A 640 -6.23 -14.24 31.18
CA LEU A 640 -5.31 -14.79 30.19
C LEU A 640 -5.74 -16.18 29.71
N ASP A 641 -6.20 -16.29 28.46
CA ASP A 641 -6.59 -17.57 27.86
C ASP A 641 -5.39 -18.54 27.76
N MET A 642 -4.20 -18.01 27.57
CA MET A 642 -2.97 -18.76 27.65
C MET A 642 -2.82 -19.50 29.00
N VAL A 643 -3.12 -18.82 30.12
CA VAL A 643 -3.05 -19.41 31.45
C VAL A 643 -4.12 -20.48 31.64
N LYS A 644 -5.32 -20.29 31.09
CA LYS A 644 -6.38 -21.30 31.11
C LYS A 644 -5.98 -22.60 30.43
N LYS A 645 -5.18 -22.53 29.37
CA LYS A 645 -4.71 -23.70 28.60
C LYS A 645 -3.42 -24.30 29.17
N LEU A 646 -2.42 -23.47 29.50
CA LEU A 646 -1.08 -23.95 29.92
C LEU A 646 -0.94 -24.19 31.42
N ALA A 647 -1.72 -23.52 32.25
CA ALA A 647 -1.69 -23.62 33.72
C ALA A 647 -3.08 -23.66 34.35
N PRO A 648 -3.97 -24.63 33.94
CA PRO A 648 -5.36 -24.67 34.43
C PRO A 648 -5.48 -24.80 35.95
N ILE A 649 -4.41 -25.27 36.62
CA ILE A 649 -4.32 -25.35 38.08
C ILE A 649 -4.56 -23.98 38.76
N PHE A 650 -4.28 -22.87 38.08
CA PHE A 650 -4.48 -21.51 38.61
C PHE A 650 -5.93 -21.22 39.00
N ASN A 651 -6.87 -21.92 38.38
CA ASN A 651 -8.30 -21.79 38.72
C ASN A 651 -8.65 -22.12 40.17
N GLY A 652 -7.88 -23.06 40.76
CA GLY A 652 -8.11 -23.54 42.15
C GLY A 652 -7.16 -22.88 43.16
N LEU A 653 -6.25 -22.00 42.75
CA LEU A 653 -5.32 -21.33 43.62
C LEU A 653 -5.81 -20.00 44.09
N THR A 654 -5.69 -19.76 45.40
CA THR A 654 -5.86 -18.39 45.96
C THR A 654 -4.52 -17.91 46.46
N GLY A 655 -4.28 -16.59 46.26
CA GLY A 655 -3.00 -15.96 46.65
C GLY A 655 -2.32 -15.30 45.47
N LYS A 656 -1.05 -15.03 45.63
CA LYS A 656 -0.23 -14.27 44.67
C LYS A 656 1.04 -15.02 44.33
N PHE A 657 1.56 -14.75 43.14
CA PHE A 657 2.87 -15.21 42.71
C PHE A 657 3.72 -14.09 42.15
N SER A 658 5.02 -14.29 42.19
CA SER A 658 6.03 -13.46 41.57
C SER A 658 6.97 -14.34 40.78
N GLY A 659 7.67 -13.77 39.77
CA GLY A 659 8.59 -14.60 38.99
C GLY A 659 9.17 -13.85 37.81
N SER A 660 9.80 -14.64 36.93
CA SER A 660 10.31 -14.18 35.66
C SER A 660 9.92 -15.16 34.57
N MET A 661 9.68 -14.66 33.38
CA MET A 661 9.32 -15.46 32.23
C MET A 661 9.97 -14.89 30.96
N LEU A 662 10.57 -15.78 30.18
CA LEU A 662 10.94 -15.50 28.78
C LEU A 662 9.88 -16.14 27.90
N ILE A 663 9.39 -15.41 26.93
CA ILE A 663 8.37 -15.88 25.99
C ILE A 663 8.76 -15.48 24.58
N ASP A 664 8.57 -16.41 23.64
CA ASP A 664 8.73 -16.22 22.21
C ASP A 664 7.56 -16.93 21.52
N THR A 665 6.77 -16.18 20.74
CA THR A 665 5.56 -16.73 20.10
C THR A 665 5.14 -15.89 18.92
N LYS A 666 4.44 -16.50 17.95
CA LYS A 666 3.68 -15.78 16.95
C LYS A 666 2.33 -15.36 17.52
N LEU A 667 1.78 -14.28 16.95
CA LEU A 667 0.45 -13.80 17.30
C LEU A 667 -0.49 -14.04 16.10
N ASP A 668 -1.75 -14.30 16.40
CA ASP A 668 -2.81 -14.34 15.37
C ASP A 668 -3.34 -12.93 15.05
N GLU A 669 -4.33 -12.83 14.19
CA GLU A 669 -4.93 -11.56 13.77
C GLU A 669 -5.63 -10.83 14.92
N THR A 670 -6.06 -11.55 15.96
CA THR A 670 -6.61 -10.95 17.19
C THR A 670 -5.53 -10.53 18.20
N MET A 671 -4.24 -10.57 17.83
CA MET A 671 -3.10 -10.33 18.72
C MET A 671 -2.95 -11.36 19.84
N SER A 672 -3.63 -12.49 19.74
CA SER A 672 -3.54 -13.58 20.71
C SER A 672 -2.34 -14.49 20.41
N PRO A 673 -1.62 -15.00 21.44
CA PRO A 673 -0.49 -15.91 21.23
C PRO A 673 -0.92 -17.22 20.56
N VAL A 674 -0.27 -17.60 19.46
CA VAL A 674 -0.43 -18.90 18.81
C VAL A 674 0.32 -19.94 19.64
N LEU A 675 -0.37 -20.60 20.58
CA LEU A 675 0.24 -21.44 21.60
C LEU A 675 1.14 -22.56 21.05
N ALA A 676 0.82 -23.09 19.87
CA ALA A 676 1.64 -24.12 19.21
C ALA A 676 3.03 -23.62 18.77
N THR A 677 3.23 -22.29 18.66
CA THR A 677 4.51 -21.67 18.32
C THR A 677 5.26 -21.15 19.56
N MET A 678 4.63 -21.26 20.74
CA MET A 678 5.15 -20.67 21.96
C MET A 678 6.32 -21.44 22.51
N ASN A 679 7.44 -20.73 22.68
CA ASN A 679 8.64 -21.19 23.36
C ASN A 679 8.97 -20.25 24.51
N GLY A 680 9.62 -20.80 25.54
CA GLY A 680 9.97 -19.97 26.67
C GLY A 680 10.52 -20.72 27.87
N SER A 681 10.78 -19.96 28.93
CA SER A 681 11.18 -20.51 30.24
C SER A 681 10.82 -19.51 31.33
N GLY A 682 10.67 -19.98 32.52
CA GLY A 682 10.38 -19.08 33.64
C GLY A 682 10.60 -19.71 35.00
N SER A 683 10.54 -18.82 35.98
CA SER A 683 10.50 -19.19 37.40
C SER A 683 9.28 -18.54 38.05
N LEU A 684 8.70 -19.24 38.98
CA LEU A 684 7.54 -18.78 39.73
C LEU A 684 7.79 -19.01 41.23
N THR A 685 7.57 -18.01 42.03
CA THR A 685 7.64 -18.07 43.48
C THR A 685 6.31 -17.66 44.06
N THR A 686 5.78 -18.44 44.98
CA THR A 686 4.51 -18.15 45.65
C THR A 686 4.68 -17.89 47.14
N ARG A 687 3.73 -17.20 47.75
CA ARG A 687 3.67 -17.02 49.19
C ARG A 687 2.26 -17.35 49.69
N ASP A 688 2.20 -18.22 50.75
CA ASP A 688 0.98 -18.57 51.48
C ASP A 688 -0.22 -18.91 50.57
N VAL A 689 0.00 -19.74 49.56
CA VAL A 689 -1.02 -20.13 48.59
C VAL A 689 -1.95 -21.19 49.17
N SER A 690 -3.27 -20.95 49.07
CA SER A 690 -4.26 -21.96 49.38
C SER A 690 -4.56 -22.82 48.18
N LEU A 691 -4.63 -24.14 48.40
CA LEU A 691 -4.93 -25.18 47.39
C LEU A 691 -6.36 -25.73 47.48
N ASP A 692 -7.28 -25.03 48.16
CA ASP A 692 -8.60 -25.53 48.54
C ASP A 692 -9.46 -25.95 47.34
N GLY A 693 -9.27 -25.32 46.20
CA GLY A 693 -10.02 -25.59 44.95
C GLY A 693 -9.33 -26.54 43.96
N VAL A 694 -8.15 -27.04 44.25
CA VAL A 694 -7.33 -27.77 43.28
C VAL A 694 -7.70 -29.26 43.22
N THR A 695 -8.34 -29.69 42.14
CA THR A 695 -8.84 -31.08 41.92
C THR A 695 -7.74 -32.10 42.05
N VAL A 696 -6.52 -31.83 41.54
CA VAL A 696 -5.37 -32.74 41.68
C VAL A 696 -5.03 -32.97 43.14
N ILE A 697 -5.02 -31.92 43.96
CA ILE A 697 -4.72 -32.00 45.39
C ILE A 697 -5.83 -32.75 46.12
N GLN A 698 -7.09 -32.58 45.77
CA GLN A 698 -8.21 -33.35 46.32
C GLN A 698 -8.04 -34.84 46.06
N LYS A 699 -7.59 -35.21 44.84
CA LYS A 699 -7.33 -36.62 44.49
C LYS A 699 -6.13 -37.18 45.23
N VAL A 700 -5.04 -36.41 45.39
CA VAL A 700 -3.91 -36.80 46.23
C VAL A 700 -4.38 -37.05 47.66
N ALA A 701 -5.17 -36.15 48.26
CA ALA A 701 -5.72 -36.29 49.61
C ALA A 701 -6.61 -37.54 49.73
N ASP A 702 -7.40 -37.86 48.72
CA ASP A 702 -8.26 -39.04 48.68
C ASP A 702 -7.41 -40.34 48.64
N VAL A 703 -6.39 -40.40 47.77
CA VAL A 703 -5.49 -41.55 47.64
C VAL A 703 -4.71 -41.77 48.96
N LEU A 704 -4.27 -40.71 49.60
CA LEU A 704 -3.61 -40.76 50.88
C LEU A 704 -4.56 -40.97 52.06
N GLN A 705 -5.89 -40.94 51.84
CA GLN A 705 -6.93 -41.01 52.87
C GLN A 705 -6.74 -39.96 54.01
N LYS A 706 -6.36 -38.74 53.61
CA LYS A 706 -6.10 -37.59 54.49
C LYS A 706 -6.92 -36.36 54.07
N PRO A 707 -8.21 -36.29 54.46
CA PRO A 707 -9.09 -35.19 54.13
C PRO A 707 -8.55 -33.80 54.54
N SER A 708 -7.73 -33.75 55.60
CA SER A 708 -7.10 -32.49 56.06
C SER A 708 -6.15 -31.83 55.02
N LEU A 709 -5.66 -32.62 54.08
CA LEU A 709 -4.79 -32.11 53.01
C LEU A 709 -5.56 -31.31 51.94
N LYS A 710 -6.89 -31.45 51.86
CA LYS A 710 -7.76 -30.72 50.90
C LYS A 710 -7.74 -29.22 51.13
N ASN A 711 -7.52 -28.79 52.38
CA ASN A 711 -7.56 -27.40 52.81
C ASN A 711 -6.15 -26.93 53.26
N THR A 712 -5.16 -27.29 52.50
CA THR A 712 -3.75 -27.02 52.89
C THR A 712 -3.25 -25.71 52.28
N LYS A 713 -2.60 -24.88 53.09
CA LYS A 713 -1.80 -23.77 52.61
C LYS A 713 -0.38 -24.22 52.36
N VAL A 714 0.16 -23.85 51.23
CA VAL A 714 1.55 -24.08 50.86
C VAL A 714 2.33 -22.77 51.03
N LYS A 715 3.42 -22.85 51.79
CA LYS A 715 4.39 -21.77 51.93
C LYS A 715 5.48 -21.88 50.88
N ASP A 716 5.89 -20.78 50.30
CA ASP A 716 7.14 -20.62 49.53
C ASP A 716 7.38 -21.71 48.48
N LEU A 717 6.46 -21.89 47.55
CA LEU A 717 6.66 -22.77 46.40
C LEU A 717 7.54 -22.05 45.38
N ASN A 718 8.66 -22.64 44.99
CA ASN A 718 9.52 -22.23 43.92
C ASN A 718 9.45 -23.27 42.80
N LEU A 719 9.15 -22.79 41.60
CA LEU A 719 8.90 -23.61 40.42
C LEU A 719 9.63 -23.03 39.22
N ASP A 720 10.51 -23.83 38.60
CA ASP A 720 11.09 -23.50 37.29
C ASP A 720 10.42 -24.35 36.21
N PHE A 721 10.22 -23.73 35.07
CA PHE A 721 9.59 -24.41 33.90
C PHE A 721 10.19 -23.96 32.58
N THR A 722 9.99 -24.79 31.56
CA THR A 722 10.24 -24.46 30.15
C THR A 722 8.97 -24.70 29.33
N ILE A 723 8.81 -23.94 28.28
CA ILE A 723 7.74 -24.09 27.29
C ILE A 723 8.41 -24.42 25.97
N ASN A 724 7.98 -25.47 25.32
CA ASN A 724 8.44 -25.85 23.99
C ASN A 724 7.23 -26.23 23.14
N GLU A 725 6.97 -25.44 22.06
CA GLU A 725 5.80 -25.59 21.18
C GLU A 725 4.50 -25.72 22.01
N GLY A 726 4.35 -24.85 23.01
CA GLY A 726 3.19 -24.82 23.90
C GLY A 726 3.12 -25.90 24.97
N ARG A 727 4.04 -26.85 25.00
CA ARG A 727 4.12 -27.85 26.09
C ARG A 727 4.96 -27.33 27.25
N VAL A 728 4.35 -27.22 28.41
CA VAL A 728 5.02 -26.80 29.65
C VAL A 728 5.69 -27.98 30.32
N THR A 729 6.97 -27.89 30.61
CA THR A 729 7.74 -28.86 31.40
C THR A 729 8.23 -28.19 32.68
N THR A 730 7.79 -28.71 33.85
CA THR A 730 8.27 -28.23 35.16
C THR A 730 9.49 -29.04 35.58
N LYS A 731 10.55 -28.29 36.00
CA LYS A 731 11.71 -28.94 36.62
C LYS A 731 11.33 -29.50 37.99
N PRO A 732 12.13 -30.44 38.55
CA PRO A 732 11.87 -30.98 39.89
C PRO A 732 11.71 -29.86 40.93
N PHE A 733 10.58 -29.86 41.60
CA PHE A 733 10.28 -28.91 42.69
C PHE A 733 9.71 -29.65 43.91
N SER A 734 9.90 -29.05 45.08
CA SER A 734 9.38 -29.61 46.34
C SER A 734 8.15 -28.86 46.81
N VAL A 735 7.09 -29.58 47.13
CA VAL A 735 5.91 -29.05 47.79
C VAL A 735 5.62 -29.77 49.09
N LYS A 736 5.23 -29.01 50.11
CA LYS A 736 4.86 -29.56 51.44
C LYS A 736 3.36 -29.42 51.63
N LEU A 737 2.66 -30.54 51.66
CA LEU A 737 1.21 -30.61 51.92
C LEU A 737 1.01 -31.18 53.35
N GLY A 738 0.73 -30.29 54.31
CA GLY A 738 0.72 -30.67 55.72
C GLY A 738 2.09 -31.25 56.13
N ASP A 739 2.11 -32.47 56.64
CA ASP A 739 3.34 -33.16 57.00
C ASP A 739 4.02 -33.94 55.85
N TYR A 740 3.38 -34.01 54.66
CA TYR A 740 3.89 -34.73 53.48
C TYR A 740 4.77 -33.81 52.64
N LYS A 741 6.01 -34.16 52.40
CA LYS A 741 6.87 -33.51 51.41
C LYS A 741 6.83 -34.32 50.13
N MET A 742 6.58 -33.64 49.03
CA MET A 742 6.57 -34.22 47.69
C MET A 742 7.59 -33.52 46.80
N ASP A 743 8.39 -34.30 46.10
CA ASP A 743 9.30 -33.81 45.04
C ASP A 743 8.71 -34.27 43.69
N ILE A 744 8.32 -33.33 42.86
CA ILE A 744 7.50 -33.55 41.66
C ILE A 744 8.12 -32.89 40.46
N SER A 745 8.05 -33.49 39.29
CA SER A 745 8.34 -32.87 37.97
C SER A 745 7.42 -33.47 36.95
N GLY A 746 7.17 -32.76 35.84
CA GLY A 746 6.30 -33.28 34.80
C GLY A 746 5.99 -32.30 33.71
N THR A 747 5.00 -32.63 32.88
CA THR A 747 4.59 -31.87 31.73
C THR A 747 3.10 -31.62 31.68
N THR A 748 2.73 -30.49 31.05
CA THR A 748 1.35 -30.13 30.71
C THR A 748 1.28 -29.85 29.21
N GLY A 749 0.36 -30.50 28.50
CA GLY A 749 0.08 -30.28 27.08
C GLY A 749 -0.97 -29.20 26.82
N LEU A 750 -1.07 -28.75 25.59
CA LEU A 750 -2.08 -27.79 25.13
C LEU A 750 -3.52 -28.35 25.26
N ASP A 751 -3.67 -29.64 25.18
CA ASP A 751 -4.90 -30.41 25.41
C ASP A 751 -5.21 -30.61 26.90
N GLN A 752 -4.49 -29.90 27.79
CA GLN A 752 -4.58 -29.99 29.24
C GLN A 752 -4.20 -31.38 29.82
N THR A 753 -3.63 -32.27 29.02
CA THR A 753 -3.06 -33.51 29.51
C THR A 753 -1.90 -33.25 30.45
N ILE A 754 -1.80 -34.04 31.52
CA ILE A 754 -0.76 -33.93 32.52
C ILE A 754 -0.04 -35.27 32.67
N ASP A 755 1.29 -35.21 32.80
CA ASP A 755 2.12 -36.37 33.20
C ASP A 755 3.18 -35.88 34.20
N TYR A 756 2.82 -36.00 35.47
CA TYR A 756 3.70 -35.61 36.56
C TYR A 756 4.11 -36.85 37.35
N ARG A 757 5.37 -36.92 37.68
CA ARG A 757 5.98 -37.98 38.46
C ARG A 757 6.80 -37.41 39.59
N GLY A 758 6.79 -38.13 40.69
CA GLY A 758 7.56 -37.66 41.83
C GLY A 758 7.64 -38.68 42.95
N LYS A 759 8.13 -38.21 44.06
CA LYS A 759 8.23 -39.00 45.32
C LYS A 759 7.55 -38.24 46.45
N ILE A 760 6.76 -38.96 47.21
CA ILE A 760 6.16 -38.44 48.43
C ILE A 760 6.89 -39.01 49.65
N ALA A 761 7.43 -38.13 50.48
CA ALA A 761 8.06 -38.52 51.73
C ALA A 761 6.99 -38.83 52.77
N ILE A 762 7.16 -39.95 53.47
CA ILE A 762 6.25 -40.39 54.49
C ILE A 762 6.52 -39.66 55.82
N PRO A 763 5.52 -39.00 56.41
CA PRO A 763 5.71 -38.23 57.66
C PRO A 763 6.11 -39.06 58.81
N GLU A 764 6.95 -38.54 59.73
CA GLU A 764 7.40 -39.17 60.97
C GLU A 764 6.24 -39.55 61.88
N SER A 765 5.11 -38.84 61.80
CA SER A 765 3.89 -39.13 62.55
C SER A 765 3.26 -40.46 62.20
N LEU A 766 3.68 -41.15 61.11
CA LEU A 766 3.25 -42.48 60.75
C LEU A 766 4.18 -43.55 61.24
N GLY A 767 5.11 -43.26 62.16
CA GLY A 767 5.91 -44.13 62.93
C GLY A 767 6.78 -45.08 62.10
N LYS A 768 6.55 -46.38 62.16
CA LYS A 768 7.38 -47.39 61.47
C LYS A 768 7.36 -47.24 59.95
N LEU A 769 6.27 -46.71 59.36
CA LEU A 769 6.16 -46.42 57.94
C LEU A 769 7.09 -45.29 57.49
N ALA A 770 7.38 -44.35 58.37
CA ALA A 770 8.30 -43.25 58.02
C ALA A 770 9.73 -43.78 57.72
N LYS A 771 10.11 -44.90 58.25
CA LYS A 771 11.41 -45.56 58.00
C LYS A 771 11.52 -46.10 56.54
N ALA A 772 10.38 -46.24 55.81
CA ALA A 772 10.38 -46.68 54.43
C ALA A 772 10.82 -45.54 53.46
N GLY A 773 10.91 -44.33 53.95
CA GLY A 773 11.40 -43.16 53.21
C GLY A 773 10.37 -42.54 52.27
N THR A 774 10.33 -42.90 50.99
CA THR A 774 9.48 -42.23 49.95
C THR A 774 8.68 -43.28 49.17
N ALA A 775 7.47 -42.89 48.72
CA ALA A 775 6.67 -43.62 47.76
C ALA A 775 6.64 -42.91 46.41
N ASP A 776 6.53 -43.63 45.32
CA ASP A 776 6.39 -43.06 43.98
C ASP A 776 4.97 -42.50 43.80
N LEU A 777 4.90 -41.28 43.30
CA LEU A 777 3.68 -40.56 42.98
C LEU A 777 3.60 -40.35 41.47
N ILE A 778 2.47 -40.74 40.86
CA ILE A 778 2.18 -40.53 39.45
C ILE A 778 0.85 -39.80 39.36
N ILE A 779 0.85 -38.69 38.60
CA ILE A 779 -0.32 -37.85 38.33
C ILE A 779 -0.45 -37.74 36.82
N GLY A 780 -1.44 -38.40 36.24
CA GLY A 780 -1.76 -38.39 34.82
C GLY A 780 -3.17 -37.94 34.55
N GLY A 781 -3.65 -38.09 33.31
CA GLY A 781 -4.98 -37.69 32.89
C GLY A 781 -5.02 -36.23 32.45
N THR A 782 -6.05 -35.49 32.84
CA THR A 782 -6.17 -34.04 32.58
C THR A 782 -6.34 -33.27 33.89
N PHE A 783 -6.17 -31.95 33.88
CA PHE A 783 -6.42 -31.15 35.10
C PHE A 783 -7.85 -31.27 35.62
N THR A 784 -8.84 -31.47 34.73
CA THR A 784 -10.26 -31.63 35.08
C THR A 784 -10.58 -33.04 35.54
N SER A 785 -9.83 -34.04 35.05
CA SER A 785 -10.00 -35.46 35.40
C SER A 785 -8.64 -36.12 35.71
N PRO A 786 -7.97 -35.73 36.83
CA PRO A 786 -6.65 -36.26 37.16
C PRO A 786 -6.73 -37.70 37.68
N LYS A 787 -5.78 -38.50 37.22
CA LYS A 787 -5.56 -39.86 37.68
C LYS A 787 -4.34 -39.87 38.59
N VAL A 788 -4.55 -40.03 39.88
CA VAL A 788 -3.48 -40.03 40.88
C VAL A 788 -3.25 -41.47 41.39
N SER A 789 -1.99 -41.89 41.38
CA SER A 789 -1.57 -43.15 41.99
C SER A 789 -0.35 -42.93 42.86
N VAL A 790 -0.34 -43.59 44.02
CA VAL A 790 0.80 -43.65 44.92
C VAL A 790 1.14 -45.13 45.12
N ASP A 791 2.40 -45.52 44.89
CA ASP A 791 2.85 -46.91 45.08
C ASP A 791 3.04 -47.25 46.56
N LEU A 792 1.92 -47.52 47.21
CA LEU A 792 1.89 -47.92 48.62
C LEU A 792 2.41 -49.35 48.85
N GLU A 793 2.45 -50.17 47.80
CA GLU A 793 2.91 -51.56 47.89
C GLU A 793 4.44 -51.67 48.03
N SER A 794 5.15 -50.90 47.20
CA SER A 794 6.62 -50.79 47.31
C SER A 794 7.04 -50.19 48.65
N LEU A 795 6.27 -49.23 49.14
CA LEU A 795 6.44 -48.61 50.44
C LEU A 795 6.28 -49.63 51.58
N ALA A 796 5.22 -50.45 51.55
CA ALA A 796 4.95 -51.44 52.49
C ALA A 796 6.07 -52.50 52.48
N LYS A 797 6.58 -52.93 51.33
CA LYS A 797 7.73 -53.83 51.19
C LYS A 797 9.02 -53.22 51.76
N SER A 798 9.28 -51.99 51.58
CA SER A 798 10.47 -51.29 52.11
C SER A 798 10.40 -51.13 53.63
N ALA A 799 9.22 -50.72 54.15
CA ALA A 799 8.97 -50.64 55.57
C ALA A 799 9.12 -51.99 56.27
N ALA A 800 8.66 -53.07 55.63
CA ALA A 800 8.81 -54.43 56.11
C ALA A 800 10.30 -54.86 56.20
N LYS A 801 11.06 -54.51 55.18
CA LYS A 801 12.50 -54.81 55.14
C LYS A 801 13.27 -54.09 56.23
N GLU A 802 12.97 -52.84 56.49
CA GLU A 802 13.59 -52.04 57.54
C GLU A 802 13.12 -52.45 58.94
N ALA A 803 11.81 -52.76 59.12
CA ALA A 803 11.28 -53.25 60.37
C ALA A 803 11.83 -54.63 60.71
N ALA A 804 12.04 -55.51 59.71
CA ALA A 804 12.68 -56.80 59.91
C ALA A 804 14.15 -56.63 60.31
N LYS A 805 14.89 -55.72 59.71
CA LYS A 805 16.26 -55.38 60.13
C LYS A 805 16.31 -54.86 61.58
N ASP A 806 15.40 -53.99 61.96
CA ASP A 806 15.30 -53.38 63.30
C ASP A 806 14.88 -54.42 64.37
N ALA A 807 13.94 -55.30 63.99
CA ALA A 807 13.50 -56.40 64.91
C ALA A 807 14.57 -57.46 65.14
N VAL A 808 15.31 -57.83 64.11
CA VAL A 808 16.44 -58.78 64.22
C VAL A 808 17.61 -58.16 64.98
N GLY A 809 17.90 -56.84 64.69
CA GLY A 809 18.94 -56.16 65.48
C GLY A 809 18.62 -56.05 66.97
N LYS A 810 17.33 -55.82 67.33
CA LYS A 810 16.87 -55.72 68.71
C LYS A 810 16.72 -57.04 69.40
N LEU A 811 16.41 -58.09 68.70
CA LEU A 811 16.25 -59.43 69.29
C LEU A 811 17.58 -60.14 69.55
N LEU A 812 18.62 -59.77 68.81
CA LEU A 812 19.85 -60.54 68.86
C LEU A 812 21.02 -59.79 69.55
N GLY A 813 20.86 -58.52 69.86
CA GLY A 813 21.93 -57.72 70.47
C GLY A 813 23.25 -57.74 69.72
N VAL A 814 23.18 -57.99 68.38
CA VAL A 814 24.35 -58.20 67.50
C VAL A 814 24.10 -57.60 66.11
N ASP A 815 25.13 -57.05 65.56
CA ASP A 815 25.14 -56.46 64.21
C ASP A 815 24.84 -57.56 63.15
N VAL A 816 23.78 -57.37 62.34
CA VAL A 816 23.12 -58.32 61.45
C VAL A 816 23.98 -58.77 60.27
N GLU A 817 25.12 -58.19 60.00
CA GLU A 817 26.03 -58.60 58.93
C GLU A 817 26.68 -59.99 59.10
N ASN A 818 26.60 -60.58 60.30
CA ASN A 818 27.28 -61.84 60.61
C ASN A 818 26.44 -63.13 60.74
N ILE A 819 25.12 -63.09 60.50
CA ILE A 819 24.26 -64.31 60.62
C ILE A 819 23.66 -64.67 59.25
N ALA A 820 24.52 -64.94 58.26
CA ALA A 820 24.12 -65.55 57.01
C ALA A 820 24.70 -67.01 56.86
N LYS A 821 24.92 -67.65 57.90
CA LYS A 821 25.35 -69.09 57.87
C LYS A 821 24.60 -69.94 58.93
N GLY A 822 23.58 -70.62 58.53
CA GLY A 822 22.99 -71.71 59.34
C GLY A 822 21.48 -71.92 59.23
N ASP A 823 21.17 -72.81 58.31
CA ASP A 823 20.15 -73.89 58.36
C ASP A 823 18.65 -73.60 58.52
N SER A 824 17.78 -73.81 57.57
CA SER A 824 16.94 -75.00 57.29
C SER A 824 15.66 -74.66 56.58
N THR A 825 15.39 -75.33 55.48
CA THR A 825 14.13 -75.82 54.93
C THR A 825 12.97 -74.91 54.49
N MET A 826 13.11 -73.64 54.34
CA MET A 826 12.22 -72.76 53.51
C MET A 826 13.05 -71.91 52.61
N THR A 827 12.64 -71.84 51.31
CA THR A 827 13.37 -71.06 50.38
C THR A 827 13.26 -69.57 50.72
N LYS A 828 14.34 -68.81 50.46
CA LYS A 828 14.50 -67.44 50.81
C LYS A 828 13.39 -66.50 50.18
N GLU A 829 12.67 -67.01 49.20
CA GLU A 829 11.55 -66.42 48.59
C GLU A 829 10.21 -66.56 49.27
N GLU A 830 9.97 -67.76 49.85
CA GLU A 830 8.71 -68.02 50.56
C GLU A 830 8.67 -67.35 51.93
N LYS A 831 9.74 -67.25 52.64
CA LYS A 831 9.85 -66.51 53.91
C LYS A 831 9.72 -64.97 53.61
N LYS A 832 10.22 -64.48 52.49
CA LYS A 832 10.01 -63.08 52.06
C LYS A 832 8.56 -62.82 51.76
N LYS A 833 7.84 -63.70 51.08
CA LYS A 833 6.43 -63.47 50.71
C LYS A 833 5.50 -63.49 51.91
N GLU A 834 5.74 -64.36 52.89
CA GLU A 834 4.87 -64.45 54.07
C GLU A 834 5.11 -63.34 55.08
N THR A 835 6.34 -62.91 55.29
CA THR A 835 6.67 -61.75 56.10
C THR A 835 6.17 -60.45 55.43
N ALA A 836 6.25 -60.35 54.11
CA ALA A 836 5.72 -59.21 53.37
C ALA A 836 4.20 -59.15 53.48
N LYS A 837 3.50 -60.29 53.48
CA LYS A 837 2.04 -60.33 53.56
C LYS A 837 1.52 -59.95 54.95
N GLU A 838 2.18 -60.37 56.02
CA GLU A 838 1.82 -59.97 57.37
C GLU A 838 2.08 -58.51 57.67
N ILE A 839 3.16 -57.96 57.19
CA ILE A 839 3.46 -56.52 57.32
C ILE A 839 2.54 -55.65 56.41
N PHE A 840 2.19 -56.15 55.24
CA PHE A 840 1.19 -55.51 54.41
C PHE A 840 -0.16 -55.38 55.10
N ASN A 841 -0.61 -56.45 55.74
CA ASN A 841 -1.85 -56.47 56.52
C ASN A 841 -1.78 -55.64 57.81
N ALA A 842 -0.64 -55.55 58.48
CA ALA A 842 -0.41 -54.67 59.63
C ALA A 842 -0.33 -53.21 59.21
N ALA A 843 0.32 -52.86 58.06
CA ALA A 843 0.37 -51.54 57.50
C ALA A 843 -1.02 -51.04 57.03
N LYS A 844 -1.80 -51.92 56.39
CA LYS A 844 -3.19 -51.63 55.97
C LYS A 844 -4.10 -51.42 57.21
N GLY A 845 -3.85 -52.06 58.35
CA GLY A 845 -4.55 -51.84 59.59
C GLY A 845 -4.20 -50.51 60.28
N LEU A 846 -2.97 -50.02 60.14
CA LEU A 846 -2.52 -48.74 60.63
C LEU A 846 -3.08 -47.58 59.84
N PHE A 847 -3.24 -47.74 58.56
CA PHE A 847 -3.90 -46.71 57.68
C PHE A 847 -5.41 -46.62 57.91
N LYS A 848 -6.06 -47.68 58.47
CA LYS A 848 -7.52 -47.63 58.75
C LYS A 848 -7.88 -47.01 60.13
N LYS A 849 -6.89 -46.80 61.02
CA LYS A 849 -7.11 -46.44 62.44
C LYS A 849 -6.70 -45.01 62.82
N LYS A 850 -6.44 -44.10 61.89
CA LYS A 850 -6.29 -42.69 62.18
C LYS A 850 -6.99 -41.80 61.17
#